data_0a6a186ca3592a4cacc20857d3d70955
#
_entry.id   0a6a186ca3592a4cacc20857d3d70955
#
_cell.length_a   1.000
_cell.length_b   1.000
_cell.length_c   1.000
_cell.angle_alpha   90.00
_cell.angle_beta   90.00
_cell.angle_gamma   90.00
#
_symmetry.space_group_name_H-M   'P 1'
#
loop_
_entity.id
_entity.type
_entity.pdbx_description
1 polymer ?
#
loop_
_entity_poly.entity_id
_entity_poly.type
_entity_poly.pdbx_seq_one_letter_code
_entity_poly.pdbx_strand_id
1 'polypeptide(L)'
;MVSHRKPAKPAFDPRTVKENIVETPLNEEMSKSFLEYAYSVIYARALPDARDGLKPVQRRIIYQMGQMSLNPDRPYMKSARVVGEVMGKLHPHGDSAIYEAMVRLAQPFAMRLPLVDGHGNFGSLDDGPAASRYTEARMAPAALGMNADIAENTVDFTPNYDNKLQEPTVLPAAIPNLLVNGGSGIAVGMATNMATHNLGEVVAAAKHLMRHPDATLEELMRYVPGPDWPGGGVIVGRKGIREAYETGRGALTTRSVTHIENVTARKKAIVVTELPFMVGPERVLERISEGVKNRKLDGISGAIDLTDRHNGTRLVIEIKTGFDPNAVLAQLFKHTPLQDNFTINNVALVNGRPHTMGLKEMLQVWVDHRRVVIRRRSEFRRKKALERLHLVEGLLLAMVDIDEVIQVIRSSDDAEAAKTKLIAVFDLDEIQAQYILDLRLRRLTKMSRIELEAERDDLKRRIEELERILASDEALDGVVIDEMDDAVAKYGTPRRTVLLDEDEEGNLTPVVAHGDDGVSANAMAAARAAATVSSAAADVAAAAKAAKKAGDENATASALQIDDEPCAVMLSATGLIARTSEDAVERWENRSASDGRAKDDQIVSMFRTSTRSSYGLVTSAGRLVLAHVVELPKVSADGPLSVTGGVKAEELLGMTENTDPIRGERVIAAIDMPSTDDDGQLVPLALGTRNGVDKRWNRESPTTMDSWSVI
;
A
#
# COMPACT_ATOMS: atom_id res chain seq x y z
N MET A 1 -57.09 13.08 47.21
CA MET A 1 -56.20 13.75 46.30
C MET A 1 -56.84 13.73 44.92
N VAL A 2 -57.35 14.85 44.44
CA VAL A 2 -58.05 14.96 43.16
C VAL A 2 -56.97 15.23 42.10
N SER A 3 -56.74 14.27 41.17
CA SER A 3 -55.81 14.37 40.07
C SER A 3 -56.37 15.36 39.05
N HIS A 4 -55.77 16.54 38.94
CA HIS A 4 -56.03 17.46 37.84
C HIS A 4 -55.38 16.90 36.54
N ARG A 5 -56.16 16.21 35.72
CA ARG A 5 -55.81 15.92 34.33
C ARG A 5 -55.68 17.25 33.57
N LYS A 6 -54.50 17.57 33.04
CA LYS A 6 -54.34 18.66 32.06
C LYS A 6 -55.25 18.40 30.87
N PRO A 7 -55.96 19.41 30.34
CA PRO A 7 -56.79 19.23 29.16
C PRO A 7 -55.93 18.76 27.99
N ALA A 8 -56.42 17.74 27.27
CA ALA A 8 -55.76 17.25 26.08
C ALA A 8 -55.65 18.41 25.05
N LYS A 9 -54.47 18.59 24.45
CA LYS A 9 -54.33 19.52 23.33
C LYS A 9 -55.36 19.13 22.25
N PRO A 10 -56.07 20.11 21.64
CA PRO A 10 -57.04 19.82 20.59
C PRO A 10 -56.31 19.04 19.48
N ALA A 11 -56.98 17.99 18.98
CA ALA A 11 -56.46 17.21 17.89
C ALA A 11 -56.25 18.16 16.66
N PHE A 12 -55.08 18.06 16.03
CA PHE A 12 -54.78 18.82 14.82
C PHE A 12 -55.79 18.49 13.73
N ASP A 13 -56.61 19.47 13.31
CA ASP A 13 -57.54 19.35 12.18
C ASP A 13 -56.86 19.88 10.90
N PRO A 14 -56.50 19.01 9.96
CA PRO A 14 -55.82 19.42 8.70
C PRO A 14 -56.64 20.45 7.91
N ARG A 15 -57.94 20.46 8.06
CA ARG A 15 -58.86 21.37 7.35
C ARG A 15 -58.81 22.83 7.83
N THR A 16 -58.20 23.06 9.02
CA THR A 16 -58.07 24.42 9.57
C THR A 16 -56.76 25.09 9.19
N VAL A 17 -55.90 24.38 8.47
CA VAL A 17 -54.64 24.93 7.98
C VAL A 17 -54.89 25.75 6.73
N LYS A 18 -54.56 27.03 6.75
CA LYS A 18 -54.61 27.87 5.56
C LYS A 18 -53.43 27.48 4.66
N GLU A 19 -53.74 26.66 3.67
CA GLU A 19 -52.75 26.26 2.69
C GLU A 19 -52.31 27.47 1.85
N ASN A 20 -50.99 27.61 1.67
CA ASN A 20 -50.40 28.56 0.74
C ASN A 20 -49.77 27.72 -0.37
N ILE A 21 -50.58 27.37 -1.40
CA ILE A 21 -50.13 26.59 -2.53
C ILE A 21 -49.45 27.56 -3.51
N VAL A 22 -48.15 27.34 -3.74
CA VAL A 22 -47.36 28.05 -4.76
C VAL A 22 -47.10 27.08 -5.91
N GLU A 23 -47.61 27.41 -7.08
CA GLU A 23 -47.29 26.65 -8.28
C GLU A 23 -45.86 26.97 -8.73
N THR A 24 -45.00 25.95 -8.75
CA THR A 24 -43.62 26.05 -9.24
C THR A 24 -43.44 25.12 -10.43
N PRO A 25 -42.91 25.61 -11.59
CA PRO A 25 -42.63 24.78 -12.73
C PRO A 25 -41.62 23.65 -12.32
N LEU A 26 -41.93 22.42 -12.69
CA LEU A 26 -41.13 21.25 -12.34
C LEU A 26 -39.65 21.38 -12.76
N ASN A 27 -39.40 21.95 -13.92
CA ASN A 27 -38.05 22.17 -14.44
C ASN A 27 -37.25 23.18 -13.58
N GLU A 28 -37.91 24.22 -13.07
CA GLU A 28 -37.26 25.22 -12.19
C GLU A 28 -36.91 24.58 -10.82
N GLU A 29 -37.88 23.88 -10.22
CA GLU A 29 -37.66 23.17 -8.95
C GLU A 29 -36.59 22.10 -9.08
N MET A 30 -36.65 21.28 -10.11
CA MET A 30 -35.63 20.26 -10.36
C MET A 30 -34.24 20.85 -10.56
N SER A 31 -34.13 21.94 -11.34
CA SER A 31 -32.85 22.61 -11.58
C SER A 31 -32.29 23.21 -10.32
N LYS A 32 -33.12 23.86 -9.51
CA LYS A 32 -32.68 24.46 -8.23
C LYS A 32 -32.29 23.41 -7.21
N SER A 33 -33.14 22.42 -6.99
CA SER A 33 -32.86 21.34 -6.03
C SER A 33 -31.65 20.49 -6.43
N PHE A 34 -31.48 20.24 -7.77
CA PHE A 34 -30.29 19.53 -8.26
C PHE A 34 -29.00 20.35 -8.06
N LEU A 35 -29.05 21.67 -8.27
CA LEU A 35 -27.92 22.56 -8.04
C LEU A 35 -27.53 22.60 -6.56
N GLU A 36 -28.51 22.70 -5.66
CA GLU A 36 -28.28 22.67 -4.20
C GLU A 36 -27.69 21.33 -3.77
N TYR A 37 -28.24 20.22 -4.30
CA TYR A 37 -27.69 18.89 -4.06
C TYR A 37 -26.25 18.75 -4.58
N ALA A 38 -26.00 19.18 -5.82
CA ALA A 38 -24.67 19.14 -6.43
C ALA A 38 -23.65 19.95 -5.60
N TYR A 39 -24.03 21.15 -5.17
CA TYR A 39 -23.22 21.97 -4.30
C TYR A 39 -22.89 21.26 -3.00
N SER A 40 -23.91 20.70 -2.31
CA SER A 40 -23.71 19.96 -1.05
C SER A 40 -22.78 18.76 -1.24
N VAL A 41 -22.92 17.98 -2.32
CA VAL A 41 -22.09 16.81 -2.59
C VAL A 41 -20.64 17.19 -2.88
N ILE A 42 -20.42 18.27 -3.61
CA ILE A 42 -19.08 18.76 -3.95
C ILE A 42 -18.35 19.28 -2.70
N TYR A 43 -18.99 20.17 -1.94
CA TYR A 43 -18.33 20.90 -0.86
C TYR A 43 -18.36 20.18 0.50
N ALA A 44 -19.41 19.40 0.77
CA ALA A 44 -19.63 18.82 2.09
C ALA A 44 -19.57 17.28 2.14
N ARG A 45 -19.20 16.61 1.05
CA ARG A 45 -19.22 15.14 1.02
C ARG A 45 -18.06 14.49 0.28
N ALA A 46 -17.90 14.75 -1.04
CA ALA A 46 -17.11 13.90 -1.92
C ALA A 46 -15.64 14.33 -2.05
N LEU A 47 -15.37 15.64 -2.06
CA LEU A 47 -14.03 16.16 -2.29
C LEU A 47 -13.29 16.44 -0.99
N PRO A 48 -11.99 16.13 -0.90
CA PRO A 48 -11.14 16.52 0.21
C PRO A 48 -10.73 18.00 0.10
N ASP A 49 -10.43 18.64 1.23
CA ASP A 49 -9.74 19.94 1.27
C ASP A 49 -8.25 19.71 0.96
N ALA A 50 -7.68 20.56 0.11
CA ALA A 50 -6.29 20.39 -0.34
C ALA A 50 -5.27 20.58 0.79
N ARG A 51 -5.61 21.33 1.84
CA ARG A 51 -4.73 21.65 2.96
C ARG A 51 -4.51 20.48 3.90
N ASP A 52 -5.56 19.72 4.25
CA ASP A 52 -5.49 18.58 5.17
C ASP A 52 -5.76 17.21 4.52
N GLY A 53 -6.16 17.19 3.24
CA GLY A 53 -6.42 15.97 2.49
C GLY A 53 -7.62 15.16 2.99
N LEU A 54 -8.50 15.76 3.79
CA LEU A 54 -9.62 15.05 4.41
C LEU A 54 -10.96 15.50 3.83
N LYS A 55 -11.87 14.53 3.67
CA LYS A 55 -13.30 14.81 3.47
C LYS A 55 -13.92 15.26 4.80
N PRO A 56 -15.06 15.96 4.78
CA PRO A 56 -15.70 16.44 6.01
C PRO A 56 -15.95 15.33 7.06
N VAL A 57 -16.45 14.16 6.64
CA VAL A 57 -16.68 13.04 7.57
C VAL A 57 -15.37 12.53 8.19
N GLN A 58 -14.29 12.43 7.42
CA GLN A 58 -12.99 11.98 7.91
C GLN A 58 -12.39 12.99 8.91
N ARG A 59 -12.47 14.29 8.60
CA ARG A 59 -12.03 15.37 9.47
C ARG A 59 -12.78 15.34 10.81
N ARG A 60 -14.09 15.18 10.77
CA ARG A 60 -14.94 15.07 11.96
C ARG A 60 -14.62 13.84 12.81
N ILE A 61 -14.30 12.71 12.18
CA ILE A 61 -13.86 11.49 12.90
C ILE A 61 -12.56 11.75 13.65
N ILE A 62 -11.52 12.23 12.96
CA ILE A 62 -10.19 12.47 13.56
C ILE A 62 -10.28 13.55 14.65
N TYR A 63 -11.00 14.64 14.39
CA TYR A 63 -11.24 15.69 15.41
C TYR A 63 -11.96 15.15 16.64
N GLN A 64 -13.07 14.42 16.45
CA GLN A 64 -13.84 13.88 17.58
C GLN A 64 -13.05 12.85 18.38
N MET A 65 -12.24 11.99 17.72
CA MET A 65 -11.35 11.06 18.43
C MET A 65 -10.33 11.82 19.29
N GLY A 66 -9.81 12.95 18.80
CA GLY A 66 -8.97 13.85 19.59
C GLY A 66 -9.69 14.44 20.80
N GLN A 67 -10.93 14.93 20.63
CA GLN A 67 -11.77 15.45 21.73
C GLN A 67 -12.07 14.37 22.78
N MET A 68 -12.20 13.12 22.38
CA MET A 68 -12.37 11.98 23.27
C MET A 68 -11.04 11.49 23.90
N SER A 69 -9.93 12.15 23.62
CA SER A 69 -8.58 11.77 24.08
C SER A 69 -8.21 10.32 23.75
N LEU A 70 -8.64 9.82 22.58
CA LEU A 70 -8.32 8.47 22.09
C LEU A 70 -6.93 8.41 21.45
N ASN A 71 -5.92 8.82 22.21
CA ASN A 71 -4.52 8.81 21.77
C ASN A 71 -3.96 7.39 21.65
N PRO A 72 -2.86 7.18 20.90
CA PRO A 72 -2.25 5.86 20.69
C PRO A 72 -1.80 5.15 21.98
N ASP A 73 -1.51 5.90 23.03
CA ASP A 73 -1.12 5.40 24.37
C ASP A 73 -2.32 5.01 25.25
N ARG A 74 -3.55 5.27 24.81
CA ARG A 74 -4.78 4.99 25.55
C ARG A 74 -5.41 3.67 25.12
N PRO A 75 -6.25 3.06 25.98
CA PRO A 75 -7.03 1.89 25.60
C PRO A 75 -7.92 2.15 24.38
N TYR A 76 -8.17 1.10 23.61
CA TYR A 76 -9.15 1.14 22.53
C TYR A 76 -10.58 1.38 23.05
N MET A 77 -11.39 1.99 22.21
CA MET A 77 -12.80 2.24 22.45
C MET A 77 -13.66 1.57 21.39
N LYS A 78 -14.85 1.07 21.75
CA LYS A 78 -15.79 0.49 20.78
C LYS A 78 -16.07 1.46 19.64
N SER A 79 -15.92 0.97 18.39
CA SER A 79 -16.15 1.77 17.20
C SER A 79 -17.53 2.39 17.16
N ALA A 80 -18.56 1.66 17.60
CA ALA A 80 -19.92 2.16 17.70
C ALA A 80 -20.05 3.41 18.60
N ARG A 81 -19.23 3.55 19.65
CA ARG A 81 -19.23 4.74 20.50
C ARG A 81 -18.61 5.94 19.76
N VAL A 82 -17.48 5.74 19.08
CA VAL A 82 -16.86 6.80 18.27
C VAL A 82 -17.83 7.29 17.20
N VAL A 83 -18.46 6.36 16.48
CA VAL A 83 -19.47 6.67 15.44
C VAL A 83 -20.66 7.45 16.04
N GLY A 84 -21.16 7.03 17.19
CA GLY A 84 -22.27 7.71 17.88
C GLY A 84 -21.94 9.14 18.30
N GLU A 85 -20.72 9.38 18.81
CA GLU A 85 -20.25 10.71 19.19
C GLU A 85 -20.09 11.64 17.97
N VAL A 86 -19.54 11.11 16.86
CA VAL A 86 -19.42 11.85 15.59
C VAL A 86 -20.79 12.21 15.03
N MET A 87 -21.70 11.22 14.98
CA MET A 87 -23.05 11.40 14.45
C MET A 87 -23.86 12.41 15.27
N GLY A 88 -23.82 12.30 16.58
CA GLY A 88 -24.61 13.14 17.48
C GLY A 88 -24.11 14.57 17.58
N LYS A 89 -22.82 14.82 17.38
CA LYS A 89 -22.20 16.13 17.59
C LYS A 89 -21.85 16.90 16.34
N LEU A 90 -21.42 16.20 15.28
CA LEU A 90 -20.75 16.86 14.14
C LEU A 90 -21.35 16.46 12.78
N HIS A 91 -21.76 15.18 12.59
CA HIS A 91 -22.08 14.66 11.26
C HIS A 91 -23.45 13.97 11.25
N PRO A 92 -24.55 14.70 10.96
CA PRO A 92 -25.94 14.21 11.07
C PRO A 92 -26.32 13.31 9.89
N HIS A 93 -25.59 12.20 9.70
CA HIS A 93 -25.80 11.21 8.65
C HIS A 93 -25.80 9.79 9.22
N GLY A 94 -26.10 8.79 8.40
CA GLY A 94 -26.18 7.40 8.84
C GLY A 94 -24.89 6.88 9.48
N ASP A 95 -25.05 6.11 10.54
CA ASP A 95 -23.96 5.49 11.30
C ASP A 95 -23.07 4.57 10.46
N SER A 96 -23.67 3.83 9.51
CA SER A 96 -22.93 2.97 8.60
C SER A 96 -21.93 3.75 7.73
N ALA A 97 -22.33 4.91 7.20
CA ALA A 97 -21.44 5.75 6.38
C ALA A 97 -20.26 6.31 7.19
N ILE A 98 -20.51 6.69 8.46
CA ILE A 98 -19.45 7.16 9.36
C ILE A 98 -18.51 6.01 9.72
N TYR A 99 -19.06 4.82 10.00
CA TYR A 99 -18.26 3.64 10.32
C TYR A 99 -17.39 3.21 9.15
N GLU A 100 -17.93 3.13 7.94
CA GLU A 100 -17.18 2.78 6.72
C GLU A 100 -16.04 3.78 6.44
N ALA A 101 -16.30 5.08 6.65
CA ALA A 101 -15.24 6.09 6.54
C ALA A 101 -14.14 5.89 7.59
N MET A 102 -14.49 5.57 8.84
CA MET A 102 -13.53 5.27 9.90
C MET A 102 -12.74 3.99 9.60
N VAL A 103 -13.42 2.95 9.11
CA VAL A 103 -12.79 1.69 8.70
C VAL A 103 -11.73 1.95 7.63
N ARG A 104 -12.05 2.73 6.61
CA ARG A 104 -11.08 3.06 5.54
C ARG A 104 -9.85 3.78 6.07
N LEU A 105 -10.00 4.66 7.07
CA LEU A 105 -8.87 5.33 7.72
C LEU A 105 -7.97 4.37 8.53
N ALA A 106 -8.44 3.18 8.84
CA ALA A 106 -7.70 2.15 9.58
C ALA A 106 -7.09 1.06 8.69
N GLN A 107 -7.49 0.96 7.42
CA GLN A 107 -7.08 -0.14 6.53
C GLN A 107 -5.67 0.08 5.97
N PRO A 108 -4.67 -0.78 6.30
CA PRO A 108 -3.29 -0.61 5.85
C PRO A 108 -3.08 -0.89 4.36
N PHE A 109 -4.05 -1.54 3.69
CA PHE A 109 -4.05 -1.76 2.26
C PHE A 109 -4.70 -0.61 1.46
N ALA A 110 -5.47 0.28 2.13
CA ALA A 110 -6.10 1.44 1.53
C ALA A 110 -5.33 2.74 1.80
N MET A 111 -4.69 2.85 2.97
CA MET A 111 -3.97 4.03 3.44
C MET A 111 -2.47 3.75 3.47
N ARG A 112 -1.67 4.61 2.84
CA ARG A 112 -0.20 4.51 2.92
C ARG A 112 0.31 4.80 4.34
N LEU A 113 -0.41 5.67 5.04
CA LEU A 113 -0.19 6.04 6.44
C LEU A 113 -1.55 6.09 7.16
N PRO A 114 -2.01 4.99 7.78
CA PRO A 114 -3.28 4.95 8.48
C PRO A 114 -3.41 6.01 9.57
N LEU A 115 -4.61 6.59 9.70
CA LEU A 115 -4.92 7.60 10.71
C LEU A 115 -5.73 7.04 11.89
N VAL A 116 -6.31 5.85 11.74
CA VAL A 116 -7.01 5.13 12.79
C VAL A 116 -6.27 3.83 13.07
N ASP A 117 -6.09 3.51 14.35
CA ASP A 117 -5.59 2.23 14.82
C ASP A 117 -6.79 1.38 15.25
N GLY A 118 -7.07 0.33 14.47
CA GLY A 118 -8.22 -0.55 14.65
C GLY A 118 -7.85 -1.86 15.33
N HIS A 119 -8.70 -2.29 16.27
CA HIS A 119 -8.62 -3.60 16.90
C HIS A 119 -9.84 -4.45 16.56
N GLY A 120 -9.62 -5.64 16.03
CA GLY A 120 -10.65 -6.53 15.50
C GLY A 120 -10.57 -6.65 13.96
N ASN A 121 -11.68 -7.08 13.35
CA ASN A 121 -11.78 -7.25 11.90
C ASN A 121 -12.25 -5.95 11.23
N PHE A 122 -11.32 -5.23 10.59
CA PHE A 122 -11.57 -4.04 9.77
C PHE A 122 -11.66 -4.36 8.27
N GLY A 123 -11.90 -5.61 7.92
CA GLY A 123 -12.01 -6.07 6.54
C GLY A 123 -10.68 -6.40 5.87
N SER A 124 -10.78 -6.92 4.67
CA SER A 124 -9.69 -7.17 3.72
C SER A 124 -10.01 -6.50 2.39
N LEU A 125 -9.25 -6.83 1.35
CA LEU A 125 -9.55 -6.37 -0.01
C LEU A 125 -10.80 -7.02 -0.60
N ASP A 126 -11.11 -8.24 -0.14
CA ASP A 126 -12.25 -9.05 -0.61
C ASP A 126 -13.42 -9.05 0.37
N ASP A 127 -13.14 -9.00 1.67
CA ASP A 127 -14.14 -9.10 2.73
C ASP A 127 -14.41 -7.76 3.41
N GLY A 128 -15.67 -7.48 3.72
CA GLY A 128 -16.07 -6.32 4.51
C GLY A 128 -15.66 -6.41 5.98
N PRO A 129 -15.70 -5.29 6.71
CA PRO A 129 -15.41 -5.25 8.14
C PRO A 129 -16.52 -5.89 8.98
N ALA A 130 -16.17 -6.32 10.19
CA ALA A 130 -17.16 -6.69 11.18
C ALA A 130 -18.00 -5.45 11.61
N ALA A 131 -19.21 -5.66 12.12
CA ALA A 131 -20.06 -4.57 12.58
C ALA A 131 -19.39 -3.75 13.70
N SER A 132 -19.69 -2.44 13.77
CA SER A 132 -19.05 -1.47 14.67
C SER A 132 -19.13 -1.81 16.17
N ARG A 133 -20.09 -2.64 16.57
CA ARG A 133 -20.23 -3.14 17.95
C ARG A 133 -19.15 -4.16 18.34
N TYR A 134 -18.50 -4.81 17.37
CA TYR A 134 -17.46 -5.82 17.60
C TYR A 134 -16.04 -5.25 17.50
N THR A 135 -15.84 -4.20 16.72
CA THR A 135 -14.54 -3.58 16.53
C THR A 135 -14.28 -2.48 17.56
N GLU A 136 -13.01 -2.17 17.76
CA GLU A 136 -12.56 -1.10 18.63
C GLU A 136 -11.55 -0.23 17.87
N ALA A 137 -11.45 1.04 18.22
CA ALA A 137 -10.58 1.99 17.54
C ALA A 137 -9.97 3.01 18.51
N ARG A 138 -8.83 3.55 18.11
CA ARG A 138 -8.18 4.74 18.67
C ARG A 138 -7.44 5.47 17.55
N MET A 139 -6.90 6.65 17.79
CA MET A 139 -6.08 7.32 16.81
C MET A 139 -4.78 6.54 16.56
N ALA A 140 -4.38 6.42 15.31
CA ALA A 140 -3.03 5.99 14.96
C ALA A 140 -2.01 7.13 15.26
N PRO A 141 -0.70 6.82 15.43
CA PRO A 141 0.30 7.84 15.71
C PRO A 141 0.30 9.03 14.73
N ALA A 142 0.08 8.78 13.45
CA ALA A 142 0.02 9.82 12.41
C ALA A 142 -1.15 10.80 12.59
N ALA A 143 -2.27 10.37 13.19
CA ALA A 143 -3.41 11.25 13.46
C ALA A 143 -3.10 12.32 14.51
N LEU A 144 -2.12 12.09 15.38
CA LEU A 144 -1.64 13.14 16.31
C LEU A 144 -1.06 14.31 15.54
N GLY A 145 -0.31 14.05 14.45
CA GLY A 145 0.21 15.08 13.56
C GLY A 145 -0.88 15.86 12.82
N MET A 146 -2.02 15.22 12.54
CA MET A 146 -3.16 15.90 11.91
C MET A 146 -3.85 16.90 12.86
N ASN A 147 -3.97 16.56 14.16
CA ASN A 147 -4.63 17.37 15.18
C ASN A 147 -3.66 18.26 15.99
N ALA A 148 -2.38 18.26 15.66
CA ALA A 148 -1.36 18.96 16.44
C ALA A 148 -1.72 20.45 16.63
N ASP A 149 -1.65 20.91 17.88
CA ASP A 149 -1.85 22.32 18.27
C ASP A 149 -3.22 22.92 17.89
N ILE A 150 -4.26 22.10 17.66
CA ILE A 150 -5.59 22.57 17.22
C ILE A 150 -6.25 23.50 18.24
N ALA A 151 -5.92 23.39 19.52
CA ALA A 151 -6.42 24.25 20.59
C ALA A 151 -5.72 25.62 20.66
N GLU A 152 -4.69 25.86 19.85
CA GLU A 152 -3.85 27.05 19.87
C GLU A 152 -4.20 28.06 18.75
N ASN A 153 -5.47 28.14 18.39
CA ASN A 153 -5.98 29.05 17.35
C ASN A 153 -5.34 28.88 15.97
N THR A 154 -4.88 27.67 15.66
CA THR A 154 -4.14 27.37 14.42
C THR A 154 -5.02 27.34 13.18
N VAL A 155 -6.31 27.02 13.33
CA VAL A 155 -7.31 26.93 12.26
C VAL A 155 -8.60 27.61 12.66
N ASP A 156 -9.46 27.89 11.68
CA ASP A 156 -10.78 28.45 11.92
C ASP A 156 -11.80 27.40 12.31
N PHE A 157 -12.74 27.78 13.14
CA PHE A 157 -13.87 26.97 13.59
C PHE A 157 -15.17 27.58 13.07
N THR A 158 -16.12 26.70 12.76
CA THR A 158 -17.49 27.05 12.36
C THR A 158 -18.49 26.36 13.25
N PRO A 159 -19.70 26.90 13.43
CA PRO A 159 -20.78 26.17 14.12
C PRO A 159 -21.07 24.84 13.45
N ASN A 160 -21.36 23.82 14.27
CA ASN A 160 -21.86 22.53 13.78
C ASN A 160 -23.31 22.64 13.26
N TYR A 161 -23.89 21.53 12.80
CA TYR A 161 -25.22 21.49 12.17
C TYR A 161 -26.37 22.04 13.02
N ASP A 162 -26.26 22.02 14.37
CA ASP A 162 -27.30 22.49 15.29
C ASP A 162 -26.90 23.79 16.05
N ASN A 163 -25.78 24.39 15.67
CA ASN A 163 -25.21 25.63 16.24
C ASN A 163 -24.88 25.56 17.75
N LYS A 164 -24.72 24.34 18.31
CA LYS A 164 -24.39 24.20 19.74
C LYS A 164 -22.90 23.99 20.00
N LEU A 165 -22.19 23.46 19.03
CA LEU A 165 -20.76 23.17 19.13
C LEU A 165 -20.03 23.84 17.97
N GLN A 166 -18.70 23.88 18.09
CA GLN A 166 -17.82 24.35 17.04
C GLN A 166 -17.05 23.17 16.44
N GLU A 167 -16.88 23.17 15.15
CA GLU A 167 -16.06 22.20 14.43
C GLU A 167 -14.97 22.90 13.60
N PRO A 168 -13.78 22.30 13.42
CA PRO A 168 -12.72 22.89 12.62
C PRO A 168 -13.07 22.85 11.14
N THR A 169 -12.80 23.95 10.42
CA THR A 169 -12.97 24.00 8.96
C THR A 169 -11.95 23.13 8.23
N VAL A 170 -10.75 23.00 8.81
CA VAL A 170 -9.61 22.21 8.35
C VAL A 170 -8.78 21.81 9.56
N LEU A 171 -8.01 20.72 9.48
CA LEU A 171 -7.05 20.37 10.53
C LEU A 171 -5.69 21.05 10.31
N PRO A 172 -4.89 21.22 11.37
CA PRO A 172 -3.53 21.79 11.26
C PRO A 172 -2.61 20.99 10.34
N ALA A 173 -2.79 19.69 10.24
CA ALA A 173 -2.17 18.76 9.27
C ALA A 173 -0.64 18.92 9.13
N ALA A 174 0.10 18.52 10.17
CA ALA A 174 1.57 18.47 10.12
C ALA A 174 2.12 17.45 9.12
N ILE A 175 1.25 16.63 8.53
CA ILE A 175 1.55 15.63 7.50
C ILE A 175 0.87 16.05 6.20
N PRO A 176 1.53 15.95 5.02
CA PRO A 176 0.94 16.23 3.70
C PRO A 176 -0.03 15.11 3.28
N ASN A 177 -1.13 14.98 4.04
CA ASN A 177 -2.03 13.82 3.98
C ASN A 177 -2.69 13.64 2.60
N LEU A 178 -2.97 14.74 1.88
CA LEU A 178 -3.52 14.64 0.52
C LEU A 178 -2.63 13.85 -0.42
N LEU A 179 -1.32 14.11 -0.41
CA LEU A 179 -0.35 13.40 -1.23
C LEU A 179 -0.02 12.01 -0.66
N VAL A 180 0.18 11.90 0.66
CA VAL A 180 0.60 10.64 1.28
C VAL A 180 -0.48 9.57 1.16
N ASN A 181 -1.71 9.88 1.51
CA ASN A 181 -2.81 8.92 1.53
C ASN A 181 -3.71 8.97 0.30
N GLY A 182 -3.60 10.03 -0.50
CA GLY A 182 -4.48 10.20 -1.64
C GLY A 182 -5.96 10.24 -1.26
N GLY A 183 -6.80 9.80 -2.17
CA GLY A 183 -8.23 9.69 -1.91
C GLY A 183 -9.05 9.51 -3.19
N SER A 184 -10.24 8.95 -3.06
CA SER A 184 -11.18 8.82 -4.16
C SER A 184 -12.55 9.34 -3.75
N GLY A 185 -13.28 9.97 -4.66
CA GLY A 185 -14.62 10.48 -4.41
C GLY A 185 -15.37 10.76 -5.68
N ILE A 186 -16.67 10.48 -5.67
CA ILE A 186 -17.57 10.72 -6.79
C ILE A 186 -18.53 11.83 -6.39
N ALA A 187 -18.39 12.99 -7.02
CA ALA A 187 -19.29 14.12 -6.85
C ALA A 187 -20.22 14.26 -8.06
N VAL A 188 -21.04 15.29 -8.07
CA VAL A 188 -21.90 15.61 -9.22
C VAL A 188 -21.07 16.34 -10.26
N GLY A 189 -20.97 15.80 -11.45
CA GLY A 189 -20.23 16.39 -12.57
C GLY A 189 -18.70 16.29 -12.48
N MET A 190 -18.15 15.73 -11.40
CA MET A 190 -16.71 15.53 -11.24
C MET A 190 -16.40 14.37 -10.30
N ALA A 191 -15.20 13.83 -10.43
CA ALA A 191 -14.69 12.80 -9.54
C ALA A 191 -13.24 13.11 -9.17
N THR A 192 -12.79 12.64 -8.02
CA THR A 192 -11.38 12.65 -7.64
C THR A 192 -10.87 11.24 -7.46
N ASN A 193 -9.65 10.99 -7.89
CA ASN A 193 -8.94 9.73 -7.67
C ASN A 193 -7.43 10.02 -7.59
N MET A 194 -6.92 10.10 -6.37
CA MET A 194 -5.55 10.51 -6.10
C MET A 194 -4.73 9.32 -5.64
N ALA A 195 -3.54 9.20 -6.19
CA ALA A 195 -2.57 8.19 -5.80
C ALA A 195 -1.93 8.50 -4.44
N THR A 196 -1.46 7.46 -3.76
CA THR A 196 -0.71 7.55 -2.51
C THR A 196 0.79 7.73 -2.79
N HIS A 197 1.52 8.38 -1.85
CA HIS A 197 2.95 8.66 -1.98
C HIS A 197 3.72 8.39 -0.70
N ASN A 198 5.03 8.28 -0.81
CA ASN A 198 5.92 8.13 0.34
C ASN A 198 6.05 9.45 1.11
N LEU A 199 5.91 9.41 2.45
CA LEU A 199 5.98 10.60 3.29
C LEU A 199 7.35 11.29 3.21
N GLY A 200 8.44 10.53 3.27
CA GLY A 200 9.80 11.07 3.21
C GLY A 200 10.08 11.79 1.90
N GLU A 201 9.66 11.20 0.79
CA GLU A 201 9.81 11.78 -0.55
C GLU A 201 9.01 13.07 -0.72
N VAL A 202 7.73 13.07 -0.29
CA VAL A 202 6.86 14.25 -0.36
C VAL A 202 7.42 15.39 0.48
N VAL A 203 7.90 15.10 1.70
CA VAL A 203 8.53 16.12 2.56
C VAL A 203 9.83 16.62 1.96
N ALA A 204 10.67 15.76 1.38
CA ALA A 204 11.89 16.18 0.72
C ALA A 204 11.61 17.13 -0.46
N ALA A 205 10.59 16.83 -1.27
CA ALA A 205 10.15 17.70 -2.35
C ALA A 205 9.57 19.04 -1.82
N ALA A 206 8.79 19.02 -0.75
CA ALA A 206 8.25 20.23 -0.13
C ALA A 206 9.36 21.14 0.40
N LYS A 207 10.37 20.57 1.07
CA LYS A 207 11.56 21.32 1.55
C LYS A 207 12.37 21.90 0.39
N HIS A 208 12.51 21.16 -0.72
CA HIS A 208 13.15 21.66 -1.92
C HIS A 208 12.37 22.84 -2.51
N LEU A 209 11.04 22.73 -2.63
CA LEU A 209 10.17 23.79 -3.14
C LEU A 209 10.22 25.05 -2.26
N MET A 210 10.27 24.91 -0.92
CA MET A 210 10.40 26.04 0.00
C MET A 210 11.71 26.82 -0.20
N ARG A 211 12.82 26.10 -0.46
CA ARG A 211 14.14 26.70 -0.72
C ARG A 211 14.29 27.23 -2.14
N HIS A 212 13.56 26.66 -3.08
CA HIS A 212 13.58 26.97 -4.51
C HIS A 212 12.14 27.12 -5.03
N PRO A 213 11.47 28.27 -4.84
CA PRO A 213 10.07 28.48 -5.25
C PRO A 213 9.83 28.30 -6.76
N ASP A 214 10.86 28.53 -7.57
CA ASP A 214 10.84 28.39 -9.01
C ASP A 214 11.17 26.95 -9.49
N ALA A 215 11.33 25.99 -8.57
CA ALA A 215 11.65 24.61 -8.90
C ALA A 215 10.74 24.06 -10.00
N THR A 216 11.36 23.41 -10.97
CA THR A 216 10.67 22.76 -12.10
C THR A 216 10.05 21.44 -11.67
N LEU A 217 9.13 20.92 -12.50
CA LEU A 217 8.54 19.60 -12.26
C LEU A 217 9.60 18.50 -12.24
N GLU A 218 10.59 18.57 -13.13
CA GLU A 218 11.69 17.61 -13.19
C GLU A 218 12.52 17.56 -11.91
N GLU A 219 12.78 18.71 -11.32
CA GLU A 219 13.50 18.80 -10.05
C GLU A 219 12.68 18.17 -8.91
N LEU A 220 11.38 18.46 -8.84
CA LEU A 220 10.49 17.86 -7.85
C LEU A 220 10.34 16.34 -8.04
N MET A 221 10.30 15.86 -9.29
CA MET A 221 10.24 14.42 -9.61
C MET A 221 11.51 13.64 -9.29
N ARG A 222 12.63 14.29 -8.99
CA ARG A 222 13.82 13.64 -8.43
C ARG A 222 13.57 13.19 -6.98
N TYR A 223 12.76 13.94 -6.24
CA TYR A 223 12.39 13.62 -4.84
C TYR A 223 11.16 12.73 -4.77
N VAL A 224 10.14 13.00 -5.60
CA VAL A 224 8.91 12.19 -5.70
C VAL A 224 8.83 11.57 -7.09
N PRO A 225 9.55 10.46 -7.34
CA PRO A 225 9.63 9.88 -8.69
C PRO A 225 8.30 9.27 -9.17
N GLY A 226 7.38 8.97 -8.28
CA GLY A 226 6.06 8.42 -8.56
C GLY A 226 5.30 7.99 -7.32
N PRO A 227 4.06 7.51 -7.48
CA PRO A 227 3.24 6.97 -6.40
C PRO A 227 3.91 5.85 -5.62
N ASP A 228 3.47 5.66 -4.38
CA ASP A 228 3.90 4.60 -3.48
C ASP A 228 2.67 3.94 -2.86
N TRP A 229 2.31 2.76 -3.37
CA TRP A 229 1.10 2.05 -2.98
C TRP A 229 1.25 1.39 -1.61
N PRO A 230 0.19 1.34 -0.80
CA PRO A 230 0.20 0.66 0.49
C PRO A 230 0.60 -0.82 0.42
N GLY A 231 0.17 -1.52 -0.62
CA GLY A 231 0.45 -2.94 -0.85
C GLY A 231 1.68 -3.24 -1.70
N GLY A 232 2.46 -2.21 -2.10
CA GLY A 232 3.62 -2.40 -2.99
C GLY A 232 3.23 -2.53 -4.47
N GLY A 233 3.80 -3.50 -5.16
CA GLY A 233 3.62 -3.68 -6.60
C GLY A 233 4.65 -2.95 -7.44
N VAL A 234 4.51 -3.05 -8.77
CA VAL A 234 5.43 -2.46 -9.75
C VAL A 234 4.67 -1.51 -10.65
N ILE A 235 5.06 -0.24 -10.71
CA ILE A 235 4.54 0.71 -11.70
C ILE A 235 5.47 0.69 -12.92
N VAL A 236 4.90 0.49 -14.11
CA VAL A 236 5.63 0.39 -15.37
C VAL A 236 5.38 1.62 -16.22
N GLY A 237 6.47 2.31 -16.59
CA GLY A 237 6.46 3.53 -17.38
C GLY A 237 6.17 4.79 -16.55
N ARG A 238 6.88 5.88 -16.85
CA ARG A 238 6.78 7.17 -16.15
C ARG A 238 5.95 8.23 -16.87
N LYS A 239 5.56 7.98 -18.13
CA LYS A 239 4.83 8.96 -18.93
C LYS A 239 3.52 9.41 -18.25
N GLY A 240 2.71 8.46 -17.79
CA GLY A 240 1.46 8.77 -17.11
C GLY A 240 1.66 9.44 -15.75
N ILE A 241 2.77 9.14 -15.02
CA ILE A 241 3.14 9.82 -13.78
C ILE A 241 3.45 11.29 -14.07
N ARG A 242 4.30 11.56 -15.08
CA ARG A 242 4.66 12.93 -15.49
C ARG A 242 3.43 13.74 -15.88
N GLU A 243 2.56 13.17 -16.72
CA GLU A 243 1.31 13.81 -17.13
C GLU A 243 0.41 14.15 -15.92
N ALA A 244 0.27 13.19 -14.97
CA ALA A 244 -0.50 13.41 -13.75
C ALA A 244 0.10 14.51 -12.85
N TYR A 245 1.43 14.57 -12.75
CA TYR A 245 2.12 15.57 -11.94
C TYR A 245 2.13 16.96 -12.57
N GLU A 246 2.06 17.04 -13.88
CA GLU A 246 1.95 18.30 -14.62
C GLU A 246 0.51 18.83 -14.65
N THR A 247 -0.44 17.98 -15.03
CA THR A 247 -1.82 18.44 -15.35
C THR A 247 -2.86 18.05 -14.28
N GLY A 248 -2.50 17.23 -13.31
CA GLY A 248 -3.42 16.62 -12.35
C GLY A 248 -4.18 15.41 -12.91
N ARG A 249 -3.90 14.96 -14.15
CA ARG A 249 -4.56 13.82 -14.80
C ARG A 249 -3.54 12.94 -15.49
N GLY A 250 -3.70 11.61 -15.33
CA GLY A 250 -2.81 10.65 -15.98
C GLY A 250 -3.27 9.23 -15.71
N ALA A 251 -2.67 8.26 -16.41
CA ALA A 251 -2.95 6.84 -16.21
C ALA A 251 -1.65 6.09 -15.93
N LEU A 252 -1.67 5.24 -14.92
CA LEU A 252 -0.55 4.44 -14.47
C LEU A 252 -0.87 2.96 -14.68
N THR A 253 0.12 2.20 -15.14
CA THR A 253 0.04 0.74 -15.20
C THR A 253 0.76 0.14 -14.00
N THR A 254 0.02 -0.59 -13.17
CA THR A 254 0.57 -1.30 -12.01
C THR A 254 0.52 -2.80 -12.26
N ARG A 255 1.63 -3.49 -12.01
CA ARG A 255 1.77 -4.96 -12.07
C ARG A 255 2.00 -5.53 -10.68
N SER A 256 1.54 -6.76 -10.50
CA SER A 256 1.86 -7.60 -9.36
C SER A 256 3.36 -7.89 -9.29
N VAL A 257 3.88 -8.10 -8.08
CA VAL A 257 5.19 -8.73 -7.88
C VAL A 257 5.01 -10.23 -7.95
N THR A 258 5.75 -10.87 -8.85
CA THR A 258 5.66 -12.30 -9.11
C THR A 258 7.03 -12.94 -9.20
N HIS A 259 7.11 -14.21 -8.84
CA HIS A 259 8.30 -15.03 -9.07
C HIS A 259 7.89 -16.46 -9.41
N ILE A 260 8.80 -17.21 -10.03
CA ILE A 260 8.55 -18.59 -10.44
C ILE A 260 9.20 -19.50 -9.41
N GLU A 261 8.39 -20.38 -8.81
CA GLU A 261 8.84 -21.40 -7.88
C GLU A 261 8.60 -22.81 -8.44
N ASN A 262 9.40 -23.78 -7.98
CA ASN A 262 9.12 -25.18 -8.16
C ASN A 262 8.25 -25.68 -6.99
N VAL A 263 6.97 -25.92 -7.23
CA VAL A 263 6.04 -26.48 -6.21
C VAL A 263 6.37 -27.94 -5.91
N THR A 264 6.77 -28.67 -6.94
CA THR A 264 7.31 -30.04 -6.85
C THR A 264 8.48 -30.13 -7.82
N ALA A 265 9.23 -31.25 -7.79
CA ALA A 265 10.29 -31.51 -8.75
C ALA A 265 9.83 -31.44 -10.23
N ARG A 266 8.52 -31.60 -10.48
CA ARG A 266 7.91 -31.62 -11.82
C ARG A 266 7.01 -30.45 -12.16
N LYS A 267 6.57 -29.68 -11.16
CA LYS A 267 5.60 -28.60 -11.37
C LYS A 267 6.18 -27.25 -10.98
N LYS A 268 6.10 -26.31 -11.91
CA LYS A 268 6.37 -24.89 -11.67
C LYS A 268 5.08 -24.16 -11.35
N ALA A 269 5.19 -23.11 -10.54
CA ALA A 269 4.11 -22.18 -10.30
C ALA A 269 4.60 -20.73 -10.40
N ILE A 270 3.70 -19.85 -10.74
CA ILE A 270 3.83 -18.41 -10.59
C ILE A 270 3.29 -18.08 -9.22
N VAL A 271 4.14 -17.54 -8.36
CA VAL A 271 3.75 -17.07 -7.02
C VAL A 271 3.65 -15.56 -7.03
N VAL A 272 2.50 -15.04 -6.62
CA VAL A 272 2.22 -13.61 -6.50
C VAL A 272 2.35 -13.21 -5.04
N THR A 273 3.19 -12.23 -4.74
CA THR A 273 3.44 -11.73 -3.38
C THR A 273 2.90 -10.33 -3.14
N GLU A 274 2.69 -9.56 -4.20
CA GLU A 274 2.08 -8.22 -4.12
C GLU A 274 1.11 -8.05 -5.29
N LEU A 275 -0.02 -7.41 -5.03
CA LEU A 275 -1.08 -7.15 -6.01
C LEU A 275 -1.16 -5.65 -6.34
N PRO A 276 -1.72 -5.26 -7.48
CA PRO A 276 -2.03 -3.88 -7.78
C PRO A 276 -2.93 -3.25 -6.71
N PHE A 277 -2.83 -1.92 -6.58
CA PHE A 277 -3.56 -1.17 -5.56
C PHE A 277 -5.07 -1.44 -5.61
N MET A 278 -5.66 -1.81 -4.47
CA MET A 278 -7.08 -2.15 -4.29
C MET A 278 -7.58 -3.35 -5.09
N VAL A 279 -6.67 -4.26 -5.48
CA VAL A 279 -7.03 -5.55 -6.08
C VAL A 279 -6.91 -6.65 -5.04
N GLY A 280 -8.00 -7.40 -4.82
CA GLY A 280 -8.04 -8.55 -3.92
C GLY A 280 -7.67 -9.87 -4.60
N PRO A 281 -7.16 -10.87 -3.84
CA PRO A 281 -6.85 -12.21 -4.35
C PRO A 281 -8.03 -12.92 -4.99
N GLU A 282 -9.21 -12.85 -4.38
CA GLU A 282 -10.43 -13.53 -4.89
C GLU A 282 -10.82 -13.04 -6.28
N ARG A 283 -10.76 -11.72 -6.51
CA ARG A 283 -11.02 -11.13 -7.82
C ARG A 283 -10.06 -11.64 -8.89
N VAL A 284 -8.79 -11.87 -8.53
CA VAL A 284 -7.79 -12.44 -9.45
C VAL A 284 -8.12 -13.89 -9.76
N LEU A 285 -8.43 -14.70 -8.75
CA LEU A 285 -8.81 -16.12 -8.92
C LEU A 285 -10.07 -16.27 -9.77
N GLU A 286 -11.08 -15.44 -9.54
CA GLU A 286 -12.31 -15.43 -10.34
C GLU A 286 -11.99 -15.17 -11.82
N ARG A 287 -11.17 -14.15 -12.12
CA ARG A 287 -10.77 -13.82 -13.49
C ARG A 287 -9.91 -14.90 -14.16
N ILE A 288 -9.04 -15.54 -13.40
CA ILE A 288 -8.29 -16.72 -13.90
C ILE A 288 -9.27 -17.83 -14.25
N SER A 289 -10.21 -18.19 -13.36
CA SER A 289 -11.20 -19.24 -13.59
C SER A 289 -12.07 -18.94 -14.82
N GLU A 290 -12.56 -17.71 -14.96
CA GLU A 290 -13.31 -17.26 -16.13
C GLU A 290 -12.46 -17.34 -17.41
N GLY A 291 -11.21 -16.90 -17.35
CA GLY A 291 -10.28 -16.93 -18.48
C GLY A 291 -9.99 -18.34 -18.97
N VAL A 292 -9.79 -19.27 -18.08
CA VAL A 292 -9.58 -20.71 -18.39
C VAL A 292 -10.87 -21.31 -18.99
N LYS A 293 -12.04 -21.09 -18.37
CA LYS A 293 -13.34 -21.58 -18.89
C LYS A 293 -13.64 -21.05 -20.30
N ASN A 294 -13.33 -19.79 -20.54
CA ASN A 294 -13.54 -19.14 -21.83
C ASN A 294 -12.42 -19.36 -22.85
N ARG A 295 -11.43 -20.22 -22.54
CA ARG A 295 -10.26 -20.51 -23.38
C ARG A 295 -9.43 -19.27 -23.77
N LYS A 296 -9.45 -18.24 -22.92
CA LYS A 296 -8.60 -17.03 -23.06
C LYS A 296 -7.26 -17.18 -22.35
N LEU A 297 -7.21 -18.06 -21.35
CA LEU A 297 -6.01 -18.45 -20.62
C LEU A 297 -5.81 -19.95 -20.77
N ASP A 298 -4.59 -20.36 -21.15
CA ASP A 298 -4.18 -21.75 -21.17
C ASP A 298 -2.86 -21.93 -20.41
N GLY A 299 -2.45 -23.18 -20.17
CA GLY A 299 -1.22 -23.49 -19.43
C GLY A 299 -1.38 -23.47 -17.91
N ILE A 300 -2.57 -23.22 -17.37
CA ILE A 300 -2.84 -23.21 -15.93
C ILE A 300 -3.47 -24.53 -15.51
N SER A 301 -2.88 -25.21 -14.51
CA SER A 301 -3.44 -26.44 -13.92
C SER A 301 -4.26 -26.18 -12.66
N GLY A 302 -3.95 -25.12 -11.90
CA GLY A 302 -4.66 -24.72 -10.71
C GLY A 302 -4.25 -23.33 -10.24
N ALA A 303 -5.08 -22.73 -9.40
CA ALA A 303 -4.73 -21.49 -8.71
C ALA A 303 -5.33 -21.53 -7.30
N ILE A 304 -4.52 -21.21 -6.30
CA ILE A 304 -4.90 -21.27 -4.89
C ILE A 304 -4.37 -20.04 -4.14
N ASP A 305 -5.17 -19.51 -3.23
CA ASP A 305 -4.76 -18.48 -2.29
C ASP A 305 -4.23 -19.11 -1.00
N LEU A 306 -2.98 -18.81 -0.68
CA LEU A 306 -2.30 -19.19 0.55
C LEU A 306 -1.93 -17.97 1.39
N THR A 307 -2.61 -16.84 1.17
CA THR A 307 -2.41 -15.59 1.92
C THR A 307 -2.70 -15.81 3.39
N ASP A 308 -1.76 -15.45 4.25
CA ASP A 308 -1.92 -15.50 5.70
C ASP A 308 -1.30 -14.27 6.39
N ARG A 309 -1.52 -14.18 7.69
CA ARG A 309 -1.04 -13.05 8.50
C ARG A 309 0.49 -13.01 8.69
N HIS A 310 1.16 -14.13 8.53
CA HIS A 310 2.60 -14.27 8.78
C HIS A 310 3.41 -14.09 7.50
N ASN A 311 2.93 -14.67 6.41
CA ASN A 311 3.63 -14.69 5.12
C ASN A 311 3.17 -13.57 4.17
N GLY A 312 2.08 -12.87 4.51
CA GLY A 312 1.49 -11.86 3.63
C GLY A 312 0.74 -12.48 2.45
N THR A 313 0.59 -11.72 1.37
CA THR A 313 -0.06 -12.17 0.14
C THR A 313 0.75 -13.29 -0.51
N ARG A 314 0.12 -14.44 -0.75
CA ARG A 314 0.70 -15.58 -1.44
C ARG A 314 -0.33 -16.30 -2.30
N LEU A 315 -0.45 -15.87 -3.55
CA LEU A 315 -1.31 -16.50 -4.55
C LEU A 315 -0.45 -17.41 -5.43
N VAL A 316 -0.74 -18.70 -5.45
CA VAL A 316 0.04 -19.71 -6.19
C VAL A 316 -0.76 -20.15 -7.41
N ILE A 317 -0.20 -19.92 -8.61
CA ILE A 317 -0.79 -20.28 -9.89
C ILE A 317 0.06 -21.39 -10.51
N GLU A 318 -0.43 -22.62 -10.45
CA GLU A 318 0.26 -23.80 -10.96
C GLU A 318 0.21 -23.86 -12.48
N ILE A 319 1.34 -24.14 -13.10
CA ILE A 319 1.51 -24.22 -14.55
C ILE A 319 1.47 -25.68 -15.00
N LYS A 320 0.76 -25.94 -16.12
CA LYS A 320 0.77 -27.25 -16.77
C LYS A 320 2.17 -27.56 -17.31
N THR A 321 2.58 -28.81 -17.21
CA THR A 321 3.86 -29.30 -17.76
C THR A 321 3.93 -28.98 -19.27
N GLY A 322 5.09 -28.48 -19.73
CA GLY A 322 5.30 -28.12 -21.12
C GLY A 322 4.98 -26.67 -21.49
N PHE A 323 4.41 -25.89 -20.58
CA PHE A 323 4.16 -24.46 -20.79
C PHE A 323 5.27 -23.59 -20.20
N ASP A 324 5.60 -22.49 -20.87
CA ASP A 324 6.52 -21.48 -20.34
C ASP A 324 5.83 -20.60 -19.32
N PRO A 325 6.29 -20.58 -18.06
CA PRO A 325 5.69 -19.73 -17.02
C PRO A 325 5.69 -18.23 -17.36
N ASN A 326 6.71 -17.72 -18.07
CA ASN A 326 6.77 -16.30 -18.43
C ASN A 326 5.75 -15.95 -19.52
N ALA A 327 5.54 -16.83 -20.49
CA ALA A 327 4.53 -16.66 -21.53
C ALA A 327 3.12 -16.72 -20.93
N VAL A 328 2.87 -17.63 -19.98
CA VAL A 328 1.60 -17.70 -19.24
C VAL A 328 1.40 -16.46 -18.38
N LEU A 329 2.44 -15.97 -17.70
CA LEU A 329 2.39 -14.74 -16.90
C LEU A 329 2.05 -13.52 -17.76
N ALA A 330 2.62 -13.43 -18.97
CA ALA A 330 2.28 -12.36 -19.90
C ALA A 330 0.80 -12.36 -20.29
N GLN A 331 0.19 -13.55 -20.47
CA GLN A 331 -1.25 -13.65 -20.69
C GLN A 331 -2.07 -13.30 -19.44
N LEU A 332 -1.61 -13.71 -18.27
CA LEU A 332 -2.23 -13.34 -17.01
C LEU A 332 -2.27 -11.83 -16.81
N PHE A 333 -1.19 -11.10 -17.08
CA PHE A 333 -1.17 -9.63 -17.05
C PHE A 333 -2.15 -9.00 -18.05
N LYS A 334 -2.34 -9.61 -19.20
CA LYS A 334 -3.26 -9.10 -20.24
C LYS A 334 -4.74 -9.33 -19.91
N HIS A 335 -5.08 -10.42 -19.23
CA HIS A 335 -6.47 -10.89 -19.09
C HIS A 335 -6.99 -10.91 -17.66
N THR A 336 -6.16 -10.60 -16.66
CA THR A 336 -6.51 -10.60 -15.25
C THR A 336 -6.06 -9.32 -14.55
N PRO A 337 -6.59 -8.99 -13.37
CA PRO A 337 -6.15 -7.85 -12.57
C PRO A 337 -4.74 -7.97 -11.95
N LEU A 338 -3.94 -8.97 -12.32
CA LEU A 338 -2.51 -8.99 -11.99
C LEU A 338 -1.75 -7.82 -12.63
N GLN A 339 -2.30 -7.22 -13.67
CA GLN A 339 -1.96 -5.88 -14.15
C GLN A 339 -3.25 -5.06 -14.21
N ASP A 340 -3.24 -3.89 -13.61
CA ASP A 340 -4.37 -2.96 -13.62
C ASP A 340 -3.91 -1.53 -13.87
N ASN A 341 -4.81 -0.71 -14.41
CA ASN A 341 -4.55 0.68 -14.70
C ASN A 341 -5.22 1.57 -13.65
N PHE A 342 -4.45 2.43 -13.01
CA PHE A 342 -4.94 3.45 -12.10
C PHE A 342 -5.01 4.80 -12.81
N THR A 343 -6.21 5.35 -12.94
CA THR A 343 -6.40 6.67 -13.56
C THR A 343 -6.38 7.73 -12.49
N ILE A 344 -5.39 8.62 -12.55
CA ILE A 344 -5.27 9.77 -11.65
C ILE A 344 -6.18 10.90 -12.13
N ASN A 345 -6.88 11.53 -11.19
CA ASN A 345 -7.61 12.77 -11.33
C ASN A 345 -7.53 13.56 -10.01
N ASN A 346 -6.58 14.46 -9.90
CA ASN A 346 -6.25 15.19 -8.67
C ASN A 346 -7.16 16.39 -8.45
N VAL A 347 -8.42 16.15 -8.10
CA VAL A 347 -9.40 17.20 -7.80
C VAL A 347 -9.60 17.34 -6.30
N ALA A 348 -9.32 18.52 -5.73
CA ALA A 348 -9.57 18.84 -4.32
C ALA A 348 -10.14 20.25 -4.17
N LEU A 349 -10.58 20.59 -2.98
CA LEU A 349 -11.06 21.93 -2.65
C LEU A 349 -9.88 22.83 -2.26
N VAL A 350 -9.68 23.90 -3.02
CA VAL A 350 -8.74 24.99 -2.72
C VAL A 350 -9.56 26.25 -2.46
N ASN A 351 -9.47 26.80 -1.25
CA ASN A 351 -10.26 27.96 -0.84
C ASN A 351 -11.77 27.80 -1.15
N GLY A 352 -12.29 26.59 -0.88
CA GLY A 352 -13.68 26.25 -1.11
C GLY A 352 -14.07 26.10 -2.58
N ARG A 353 -13.15 25.93 -3.53
CA ARG A 353 -13.44 25.72 -4.96
C ARG A 353 -12.77 24.43 -5.44
N PRO A 354 -13.49 23.58 -6.21
CA PRO A 354 -12.88 22.41 -6.84
C PRO A 354 -11.79 22.85 -7.82
N HIS A 355 -10.61 22.29 -7.67
CA HIS A 355 -9.48 22.57 -8.54
C HIS A 355 -8.71 21.29 -8.87
N THR A 356 -8.25 21.15 -10.11
CA THR A 356 -7.41 20.04 -10.55
C THR A 356 -5.96 20.49 -10.48
N MET A 357 -5.13 19.79 -9.69
CA MET A 357 -3.79 20.24 -9.34
C MET A 357 -2.71 19.26 -9.78
N GLY A 358 -1.61 19.81 -10.28
CA GLY A 358 -0.35 19.10 -10.44
C GLY A 358 0.41 18.94 -9.10
N LEU A 359 1.53 18.23 -9.14
CA LEU A 359 2.35 17.96 -7.94
C LEU A 359 2.82 19.23 -7.24
N LYS A 360 3.40 20.19 -8.02
CA LYS A 360 3.94 21.44 -7.46
C LYS A 360 2.86 22.22 -6.72
N GLU A 361 1.67 22.32 -7.30
CA GLU A 361 0.56 23.07 -6.71
C GLU A 361 0.04 22.42 -5.42
N MET A 362 -0.08 21.08 -5.40
CA MET A 362 -0.48 20.34 -4.19
C MET A 362 0.51 20.54 -3.05
N LEU A 363 1.82 20.50 -3.35
CA LEU A 363 2.87 20.81 -2.37
C LEU A 363 2.78 22.24 -1.86
N GLN A 364 2.59 23.22 -2.76
CA GLN A 364 2.49 24.63 -2.41
C GLN A 364 1.32 24.92 -1.47
N VAL A 365 0.12 24.38 -1.78
CA VAL A 365 -1.08 24.58 -0.94
C VAL A 365 -0.85 24.04 0.48
N TRP A 366 -0.22 22.88 0.61
CA TRP A 366 0.07 22.32 1.92
C TRP A 366 1.15 23.12 2.68
N VAL A 367 2.23 23.53 2.01
CA VAL A 367 3.30 24.36 2.61
C VAL A 367 2.73 25.68 3.11
N ASP A 368 1.92 26.34 2.30
CA ASP A 368 1.30 27.62 2.67
C ASP A 368 0.35 27.45 3.87
N HIS A 369 -0.41 26.35 3.91
CA HIS A 369 -1.22 26.02 5.07
C HIS A 369 -0.37 25.82 6.33
N ARG A 370 0.77 25.12 6.24
CA ARG A 370 1.69 24.95 7.37
C ARG A 370 2.26 26.28 7.86
N ARG A 371 2.63 27.18 6.95
CA ARG A 371 3.08 28.53 7.31
C ARG A 371 2.01 29.28 8.11
N VAL A 372 0.76 29.25 7.67
CA VAL A 372 -0.36 29.86 8.38
C VAL A 372 -0.55 29.26 9.76
N VAL A 373 -0.55 27.93 9.88
CA VAL A 373 -0.71 27.19 11.15
C VAL A 373 0.39 27.60 12.14
N ILE A 374 1.65 27.60 11.73
CA ILE A 374 2.78 27.92 12.61
C ILE A 374 2.79 29.39 13.00
N ARG A 375 2.46 30.30 12.09
CA ARG A 375 2.31 31.75 12.38
C ARG A 375 1.23 31.97 13.44
N ARG A 376 0.04 31.45 13.25
CA ARG A 376 -1.09 31.60 14.20
C ARG A 376 -0.78 30.98 15.55
N ARG A 377 -0.14 29.81 15.57
CA ARG A 377 0.33 29.16 16.80
C ARG A 377 1.35 30.02 17.55
N SER A 378 2.33 30.57 16.84
CA SER A 378 3.36 31.40 17.42
C SER A 378 2.78 32.70 17.99
N GLU A 379 1.82 33.33 17.30
CA GLU A 379 1.05 34.47 17.80
C GLU A 379 0.27 34.13 19.07
N PHE A 380 -0.42 32.99 19.08
CA PHE A 380 -1.17 32.50 20.24
C PHE A 380 -0.24 32.25 21.43
N ARG A 381 0.88 31.54 21.22
CA ARG A 381 1.87 31.25 22.27
C ARG A 381 2.52 32.52 22.79
N ARG A 382 2.86 33.45 21.91
CA ARG A 382 3.39 34.78 22.29
C ARG A 382 2.40 35.55 23.15
N LYS A 383 1.13 35.62 22.71
CA LYS A 383 0.07 36.28 23.50
C LYS A 383 -0.07 35.65 24.90
N LYS A 384 -0.11 34.32 24.99
CA LYS A 384 -0.19 33.60 26.27
C LYS A 384 1.05 33.84 27.14
N ALA A 385 2.24 33.87 26.57
CA ALA A 385 3.46 34.15 27.29
C ALA A 385 3.51 35.60 27.81
N LEU A 386 3.07 36.57 27.01
CA LEU A 386 2.95 37.98 27.43
C LEU A 386 1.90 38.13 28.54
N GLU A 387 0.73 37.55 28.42
CA GLU A 387 -0.32 37.54 29.46
C GLU A 387 0.25 36.95 30.78
N ARG A 388 1.01 35.87 30.72
CA ARG A 388 1.61 35.25 31.89
C ARG A 388 2.76 36.09 32.46
N LEU A 389 3.64 36.61 31.61
CA LEU A 389 4.76 37.46 32.02
C LEU A 389 4.25 38.68 32.80
N HIS A 390 3.21 39.34 32.28
CA HIS A 390 2.56 40.49 32.91
C HIS A 390 2.07 40.15 34.35
N LEU A 391 1.46 38.99 34.56
CA LEU A 391 1.05 38.56 35.91
C LEU A 391 2.25 38.23 36.82
N VAL A 392 3.31 37.62 36.27
CA VAL A 392 4.52 37.30 37.03
C VAL A 392 5.27 38.56 37.45
N GLU A 393 5.34 39.56 36.59
CA GLU A 393 5.95 40.88 36.92
C GLU A 393 5.16 41.56 38.03
N GLY A 394 3.83 41.59 38.01
CA GLY A 394 2.99 42.09 39.10
C GLY A 394 3.21 41.36 40.41
N LEU A 395 3.33 40.01 40.35
CA LEU A 395 3.65 39.22 41.55
C LEU A 395 5.02 39.55 42.14
N LEU A 396 6.02 39.73 41.30
CA LEU A 396 7.37 40.15 41.75
C LEU A 396 7.37 41.48 42.44
N LEU A 397 6.59 42.45 41.93
CA LEU A 397 6.40 43.76 42.58
C LEU A 397 5.76 43.61 43.96
N ALA A 398 4.68 42.83 44.06
CA ALA A 398 3.97 42.54 45.33
C ALA A 398 4.85 41.78 46.32
N MET A 399 5.77 40.93 45.88
CA MET A 399 6.67 40.14 46.75
C MET A 399 7.86 40.98 47.30
N VAL A 400 8.09 42.18 46.84
CA VAL A 400 9.10 43.07 47.44
C VAL A 400 8.72 43.38 48.88
N ASP A 401 7.44 43.61 49.16
CA ASP A 401 6.90 43.79 50.51
C ASP A 401 5.54 43.08 50.69
N ILE A 402 5.63 41.76 50.90
CA ILE A 402 4.44 40.89 51.06
C ILE A 402 3.66 41.22 52.31
N ASP A 403 4.30 41.71 53.39
CA ASP A 403 3.64 42.05 54.63
C ASP A 403 2.75 43.29 54.43
N GLU A 404 3.24 44.30 53.64
CA GLU A 404 2.44 45.45 53.28
C GLU A 404 1.25 45.09 52.39
N VAL A 405 1.42 44.16 51.41
CA VAL A 405 0.30 43.61 50.62
C VAL A 405 -0.77 42.99 51.50
N ILE A 406 -0.39 42.17 52.49
CA ILE A 406 -1.33 41.56 53.43
C ILE A 406 -1.99 42.60 54.26
N GLN A 407 -1.28 43.64 54.72
CA GLN A 407 -1.82 44.72 55.53
C GLN A 407 -2.82 45.55 54.74
N VAL A 408 -2.53 45.89 53.50
CA VAL A 408 -3.43 46.59 52.56
C VAL A 408 -4.73 45.84 52.37
N ILE A 409 -4.65 44.53 52.12
CA ILE A 409 -5.81 43.69 51.93
C ILE A 409 -6.67 43.60 53.22
N ARG A 410 -6.05 43.40 54.38
CA ARG A 410 -6.73 43.30 55.66
C ARG A 410 -7.33 44.61 56.17
N SER A 411 -6.77 45.75 55.83
CA SER A 411 -7.22 47.05 56.22
C SER A 411 -8.27 47.68 55.28
N SER A 412 -8.65 47.00 54.22
CA SER A 412 -9.65 47.46 53.25
C SER A 412 -11.04 46.93 53.60
N ASP A 413 -12.07 47.72 53.34
CA ASP A 413 -13.44 47.41 53.68
C ASP A 413 -14.06 46.36 52.78
N ASP A 414 -13.63 46.34 51.53
CA ASP A 414 -14.07 45.33 50.53
C ASP A 414 -12.94 45.04 49.49
N ALA A 415 -13.21 44.10 48.59
CA ALA A 415 -12.24 43.68 47.55
C ALA A 415 -11.89 44.81 46.55
N GLU A 416 -12.84 45.69 46.24
CA GLU A 416 -12.64 46.78 45.29
C GLU A 416 -11.77 47.88 45.91
N ALA A 417 -11.99 48.23 47.21
CA ALA A 417 -11.14 49.09 47.95
C ALA A 417 -9.71 48.53 48.11
N ALA A 418 -9.58 47.23 48.35
CA ALA A 418 -8.28 46.57 48.39
C ALA A 418 -7.56 46.65 47.02
N LYS A 419 -8.27 46.39 45.91
CA LYS A 419 -7.74 46.48 44.56
C LYS A 419 -7.22 47.89 44.29
N THR A 420 -8.00 48.93 44.56
CA THR A 420 -7.62 50.31 44.33
C THR A 420 -6.38 50.72 45.14
N LYS A 421 -6.28 50.29 46.41
CA LYS A 421 -5.09 50.54 47.22
C LYS A 421 -3.86 49.80 46.75
N LEU A 422 -4.00 48.53 46.31
CA LEU A 422 -2.89 47.75 45.78
C LEU A 422 -2.33 48.38 44.50
N ILE A 423 -3.19 48.85 43.61
CA ILE A 423 -2.81 49.62 42.42
C ILE A 423 -1.98 50.86 42.80
N ALA A 424 -2.47 51.65 43.75
CA ALA A 424 -1.82 52.89 44.14
C ALA A 424 -0.49 52.71 44.88
N VAL A 425 -0.36 51.65 45.70
CA VAL A 425 0.80 51.42 46.59
C VAL A 425 1.93 50.73 45.83
N PHE A 426 1.59 49.73 44.99
CA PHE A 426 2.58 48.89 44.31
C PHE A 426 2.76 49.17 42.84
N ASP A 427 2.15 50.22 42.30
CA ASP A 427 2.16 50.58 40.88
C ASP A 427 1.72 49.45 39.96
N LEU A 428 0.69 48.69 40.42
CA LEU A 428 0.07 47.60 39.71
C LEU A 428 -1.05 48.11 38.80
N ASP A 429 -1.35 47.35 37.75
CA ASP A 429 -2.58 47.57 37.00
C ASP A 429 -3.76 46.74 37.56
N GLU A 430 -4.94 46.95 36.99
CA GLU A 430 -6.17 46.32 37.44
C GLU A 430 -6.11 44.77 37.33
N ILE A 431 -5.50 44.24 36.27
CA ILE A 431 -5.38 42.78 36.02
C ILE A 431 -4.42 42.17 37.02
N GLN A 432 -3.30 42.81 37.29
CA GLN A 432 -2.31 42.35 38.27
C GLN A 432 -2.85 42.40 39.69
N ALA A 433 -3.50 43.50 40.08
CA ALA A 433 -4.11 43.64 41.40
C ALA A 433 -5.24 42.61 41.63
N GLN A 434 -6.11 42.40 40.66
CA GLN A 434 -7.16 41.39 40.71
C GLN A 434 -6.58 39.97 40.86
N TYR A 435 -5.53 39.67 40.09
CA TYR A 435 -4.86 38.34 40.14
C TYR A 435 -4.23 38.08 41.52
N ILE A 436 -3.64 39.12 42.16
CA ILE A 436 -3.07 39.03 43.52
C ILE A 436 -4.19 38.79 44.55
N LEU A 437 -5.33 39.46 44.45
CA LEU A 437 -6.48 39.27 45.33
C LEU A 437 -7.10 37.87 45.21
N ASP A 438 -7.11 37.30 44.02
CA ASP A 438 -7.67 35.98 43.76
C ASP A 438 -6.70 34.86 44.18
N LEU A 439 -5.45 35.17 44.56
CA LEU A 439 -4.48 34.17 44.99
C LEU A 439 -4.88 33.55 46.32
N ARG A 440 -4.82 32.22 46.35
CA ARG A 440 -4.97 31.47 47.62
C ARG A 440 -3.74 31.74 48.51
N LEU A 441 -3.94 32.14 49.77
CA LEU A 441 -2.87 32.36 50.77
C LEU A 441 -1.80 31.26 50.79
N ARG A 442 -2.18 30.00 50.59
CA ARG A 442 -1.23 28.87 50.50
C ARG A 442 -0.24 28.99 49.34
N ARG A 443 -0.56 29.71 48.28
CA ARG A 443 0.38 29.95 47.14
C ARG A 443 1.38 31.03 47.48
N LEU A 444 1.01 32.06 48.19
CA LEU A 444 1.92 33.14 48.65
C LEU A 444 3.03 32.60 49.56
N THR A 445 2.75 31.59 50.38
CA THR A 445 3.74 30.97 51.31
C THR A 445 4.69 29.98 50.63
N LYS A 446 4.37 29.45 49.43
CA LYS A 446 5.14 28.45 48.69
C LYS A 446 5.89 29.01 47.51
N MET A 447 5.59 30.20 46.98
CA MET A 447 6.31 30.82 45.88
C MET A 447 7.58 31.46 46.41
N SER A 448 8.71 30.93 45.94
CA SER A 448 9.98 31.63 46.18
C SER A 448 10.15 32.73 45.11
N ARG A 449 10.69 33.89 45.52
CA ARG A 449 11.05 34.96 44.60
C ARG A 449 11.95 34.45 43.47
N ILE A 450 12.88 33.54 43.80
CA ILE A 450 13.82 32.91 42.87
C ILE A 450 13.07 32.15 41.77
N GLU A 451 11.99 31.42 42.11
CA GLU A 451 11.21 30.68 41.12
C GLU A 451 10.45 31.62 40.18
N LEU A 452 9.90 32.73 40.69
CA LEU A 452 9.21 33.75 39.86
C LEU A 452 10.19 34.51 38.96
N GLU A 453 11.38 34.84 39.46
CA GLU A 453 12.43 35.46 38.65
C GLU A 453 12.88 34.50 37.53
N ALA A 454 13.05 33.19 37.81
CA ALA A 454 13.38 32.18 36.81
C ALA A 454 12.24 32.03 35.79
N GLU A 455 10.95 31.99 36.22
CA GLU A 455 9.79 31.93 35.32
C GLU A 455 9.74 33.18 34.41
N ARG A 456 9.96 34.40 34.97
CA ARG A 456 10.03 35.63 34.20
C ARG A 456 11.08 35.57 33.10
N ASP A 457 12.28 35.13 33.44
CA ASP A 457 13.41 35.08 32.52
C ASP A 457 13.20 34.02 31.43
N ASP A 458 12.54 32.91 31.77
CA ASP A 458 12.13 31.87 30.80
C ASP A 458 11.06 32.38 29.84
N LEU A 459 10.04 33.08 30.37
CA LEU A 459 9.00 33.69 29.56
C LEU A 459 9.58 34.76 28.60
N LYS A 460 10.51 35.61 29.05
CA LYS A 460 11.18 36.57 28.19
C LYS A 460 11.95 35.93 27.06
N ARG A 461 12.75 34.91 27.32
CA ARG A 461 13.45 34.13 26.28
C ARG A 461 12.48 33.52 25.28
N ARG A 462 11.37 32.94 25.75
CA ARG A 462 10.36 32.35 24.90
C ARG A 462 9.64 33.41 24.03
N ILE A 463 9.36 34.57 24.57
CA ILE A 463 8.78 35.69 23.83
C ILE A 463 9.74 36.15 22.73
N GLU A 464 11.00 36.37 23.04
CA GLU A 464 12.04 36.78 22.08
C GLU A 464 12.17 35.74 20.92
N GLU A 465 12.13 34.42 21.24
CA GLU A 465 12.15 33.37 20.24
C GLU A 465 10.92 33.44 19.32
N LEU A 466 9.71 33.56 19.90
CA LEU A 466 8.47 33.67 19.15
C LEU A 466 8.42 34.91 18.28
N GLU A 467 8.93 36.07 18.79
CA GLU A 467 9.04 37.29 18.02
C GLU A 467 10.01 37.18 16.86
N ARG A 468 11.13 36.47 17.03
CA ARG A 468 12.07 36.17 15.95
C ARG A 468 11.40 35.31 14.84
N ILE A 469 10.62 34.31 15.22
CA ILE A 469 9.87 33.48 14.27
C ILE A 469 8.85 34.31 13.50
N LEU A 470 8.15 35.21 14.18
CA LEU A 470 7.08 36.03 13.58
C LEU A 470 7.62 37.20 12.72
N ALA A 471 8.84 37.65 12.96
CA ALA A 471 9.46 38.78 12.27
C ALA A 471 10.06 38.39 10.90
N SER A 472 10.33 37.12 10.63
CA SER A 472 11.02 36.68 9.42
C SER A 472 10.33 35.45 8.83
N ASP A 473 9.99 35.51 7.55
CA ASP A 473 9.48 34.37 6.82
C ASP A 473 10.51 33.25 6.74
N GLU A 474 11.82 33.58 6.70
CA GLU A 474 12.90 32.58 6.72
C GLU A 474 12.94 31.83 8.06
N ALA A 475 12.78 32.53 9.19
CA ALA A 475 12.72 31.89 10.51
C ALA A 475 11.47 31.04 10.68
N LEU A 476 10.34 31.49 10.14
CA LEU A 476 9.09 30.71 10.10
C LEU A 476 9.27 29.46 9.27
N ASP A 477 9.84 29.57 8.09
CA ASP A 477 10.12 28.43 7.20
C ASP A 477 11.10 27.43 7.84
N GLY A 478 12.07 27.91 8.63
CA GLY A 478 12.94 27.05 9.43
C GLY A 478 12.14 26.15 10.36
N VAL A 479 11.18 26.69 11.12
CA VAL A 479 10.32 25.91 12.01
C VAL A 479 9.44 24.94 11.23
N VAL A 480 8.91 25.35 10.08
CA VAL A 480 8.14 24.44 9.20
C VAL A 480 8.98 23.24 8.76
N ILE A 481 10.23 23.47 8.34
CA ILE A 481 11.15 22.43 7.89
C ILE A 481 11.51 21.49 9.04
N ASP A 482 11.80 22.00 10.22
CA ASP A 482 12.12 21.19 11.39
C ASP A 482 10.97 20.27 11.78
N GLU A 483 9.71 20.77 11.74
CA GLU A 483 8.54 19.95 12.01
C GLU A 483 8.24 18.92 10.90
N MET A 484 8.57 19.23 9.66
CA MET A 484 8.52 18.26 8.56
C MET A 484 9.51 17.11 8.78
N ASP A 485 10.75 17.42 9.20
CA ASP A 485 11.76 16.41 9.51
C ASP A 485 11.35 15.53 10.71
N ASP A 486 10.80 16.15 11.74
CA ASP A 486 10.21 15.46 12.89
C ASP A 486 9.08 14.51 12.49
N ALA A 487 8.20 14.92 11.57
CA ALA A 487 7.11 14.08 11.06
C ALA A 487 7.66 12.87 10.28
N VAL A 488 8.69 13.06 9.46
CA VAL A 488 9.37 11.96 8.75
C VAL A 488 10.05 11.01 9.72
N ALA A 489 10.75 11.54 10.73
CA ALA A 489 11.42 10.72 11.74
C ALA A 489 10.44 9.86 12.55
N LYS A 490 9.23 10.37 12.82
CA LYS A 490 8.20 9.68 13.60
C LYS A 490 7.35 8.71 12.77
N TYR A 491 7.03 9.04 11.53
CA TYR A 491 6.01 8.35 10.72
C TYR A 491 6.52 7.85 9.39
N GLY A 492 7.74 8.21 8.98
CA GLY A 492 8.34 7.80 7.72
C GLY A 492 8.56 6.29 7.65
N THR A 493 8.35 5.72 6.50
CA THR A 493 8.62 4.31 6.20
C THR A 493 9.26 4.21 4.81
N PRO A 494 10.07 3.19 4.53
CA PRO A 494 10.66 2.98 3.21
C PRO A 494 9.60 2.88 2.11
N ARG A 495 10.00 3.20 0.87
CA ARG A 495 9.18 2.98 -0.32
C ARG A 495 8.85 1.49 -0.48
N ARG A 496 7.60 1.20 -0.84
CA ARG A 496 7.09 -0.16 -1.07
C ARG A 496 7.00 -0.49 -2.56
N THR A 497 6.53 0.48 -3.36
CA THR A 497 6.29 0.29 -4.79
C THR A 497 7.57 0.45 -5.60
N VAL A 498 7.85 -0.51 -6.47
CA VAL A 498 8.95 -0.42 -7.44
C VAL A 498 8.49 0.40 -8.63
N LEU A 499 9.33 1.35 -9.07
CA LEU A 499 9.10 2.16 -10.25
C LEU A 499 10.06 1.71 -11.35
N LEU A 500 9.54 1.43 -12.53
CA LEU A 500 10.31 1.09 -13.72
C LEU A 500 10.07 2.14 -14.80
N ASP A 501 11.14 2.70 -15.32
CA ASP A 501 11.10 3.56 -16.51
C ASP A 501 11.29 2.70 -17.76
N GLU A 502 10.57 3.02 -18.81
CA GLU A 502 10.63 2.33 -20.10
C GLU A 502 11.30 3.27 -21.12
N ASP A 503 12.42 2.84 -21.67
CA ASP A 503 13.10 3.58 -22.73
C ASP A 503 12.40 3.40 -24.10
N GLU A 504 12.89 4.11 -25.12
CA GLU A 504 12.34 4.03 -26.50
C GLU A 504 12.48 2.63 -27.13
N GLU A 505 13.38 1.81 -26.59
CA GLU A 505 13.64 0.44 -27.04
C GLU A 505 12.81 -0.59 -26.27
N GLY A 506 12.06 -0.16 -25.24
CA GLY A 506 11.23 -1.02 -24.39
C GLY A 506 11.97 -1.67 -23.22
N ASN A 507 13.23 -1.24 -22.94
CA ASN A 507 13.96 -1.74 -21.78
C ASN A 507 13.45 -1.09 -20.50
N LEU A 508 13.32 -1.89 -19.44
CA LEU A 508 12.82 -1.46 -18.14
C LEU A 508 13.96 -1.24 -17.16
N THR A 509 14.11 -0.01 -16.67
CA THR A 509 15.13 0.38 -15.69
C THR A 509 14.51 0.87 -14.39
N PRO A 510 15.02 0.44 -13.20
CA PRO A 510 14.52 0.92 -11.92
C PRO A 510 14.79 2.40 -11.71
N VAL A 511 13.81 3.10 -11.13
CA VAL A 511 13.89 4.52 -10.74
C VAL A 511 13.98 4.64 -9.24
N VAL A 512 14.91 5.47 -8.76
CA VAL A 512 15.18 5.69 -7.34
C VAL A 512 14.99 7.17 -7.01
N ALA A 513 14.45 7.48 -5.83
CA ALA A 513 14.33 8.85 -5.35
C ALA A 513 15.70 9.44 -4.98
N HIS A 514 15.84 10.76 -5.08
CA HIS A 514 17.05 11.46 -4.68
C HIS A 514 17.27 11.34 -3.16
N GLY A 515 18.43 10.81 -2.78
CA GLY A 515 18.79 10.58 -1.37
C GLY A 515 18.67 9.13 -0.89
N ASP A 516 18.16 8.23 -1.71
CA ASP A 516 18.25 6.78 -1.44
C ASP A 516 19.63 6.23 -1.83
N ASP A 517 20.21 5.38 -0.97
CA ASP A 517 21.57 4.83 -1.12
C ASP A 517 21.73 3.78 -2.25
N GLY A 518 20.89 3.84 -3.29
CA GLY A 518 20.97 2.98 -4.47
C GLY A 518 19.73 2.12 -4.73
N VAL A 519 19.76 1.42 -5.87
CA VAL A 519 18.67 0.52 -6.28
C VAL A 519 18.64 -0.70 -5.38
N SER A 520 17.51 -0.94 -4.70
CA SER A 520 17.35 -2.12 -3.85
C SER A 520 17.44 -3.42 -4.66
N ALA A 521 17.90 -4.51 -4.00
CA ALA A 521 17.96 -5.83 -4.64
C ALA A 521 16.58 -6.27 -5.17
N ASN A 522 15.50 -5.91 -4.47
CA ASN A 522 14.13 -6.19 -4.88
C ASN A 522 13.73 -5.41 -6.16
N ALA A 523 14.13 -4.14 -6.28
CA ALA A 523 13.87 -3.34 -7.46
C ALA A 523 14.62 -3.88 -8.70
N MET A 524 15.87 -4.33 -8.52
CA MET A 524 16.63 -4.99 -9.57
C MET A 524 16.02 -6.34 -9.99
N ALA A 525 15.57 -7.13 -9.03
CA ALA A 525 14.88 -8.40 -9.30
C ALA A 525 13.56 -8.17 -10.04
N ALA A 526 12.77 -7.17 -9.63
CA ALA A 526 11.52 -6.80 -10.29
C ALA A 526 11.75 -6.32 -11.73
N ALA A 527 12.79 -5.51 -11.98
CA ALA A 527 13.15 -5.07 -13.32
C ALA A 527 13.52 -6.23 -14.24
N ARG A 528 14.34 -7.16 -13.75
CA ARG A 528 14.72 -8.38 -14.51
C ARG A 528 13.50 -9.24 -14.82
N ALA A 529 12.64 -9.49 -13.83
CA ALA A 529 11.40 -10.25 -14.01
C ALA A 529 10.49 -9.58 -15.04
N ALA A 530 10.29 -8.26 -14.93
CA ALA A 530 9.46 -7.51 -15.84
C ALA A 530 10.02 -7.52 -17.30
N ALA A 531 11.33 -7.42 -17.48
CA ALA A 531 11.99 -7.51 -18.79
C ALA A 531 11.80 -8.90 -19.42
N THR A 532 11.98 -9.99 -18.63
CA THR A 532 11.78 -11.36 -19.11
C THR A 532 10.33 -11.59 -19.57
N VAL A 533 9.36 -11.10 -18.80
CA VAL A 533 7.92 -11.22 -19.15
C VAL A 533 7.58 -10.37 -20.37
N SER A 534 8.17 -9.17 -20.50
CA SER A 534 7.95 -8.31 -21.68
C SER A 534 8.51 -8.95 -22.97
N SER A 535 9.66 -9.59 -22.90
CA SER A 535 10.21 -10.39 -24.02
C SER A 535 9.28 -11.55 -24.38
N ALA A 536 8.87 -12.36 -23.40
CA ALA A 536 7.95 -13.47 -23.64
C ALA A 536 6.60 -13.00 -24.21
N ALA A 537 6.08 -11.83 -23.76
CA ALA A 537 4.87 -11.24 -24.31
C ALA A 537 5.01 -10.83 -25.78
N ALA A 538 6.18 -10.30 -26.17
CA ALA A 538 6.49 -9.95 -27.56
C ALA A 538 6.54 -11.19 -28.45
N ASP A 539 7.18 -12.26 -27.97
CA ASP A 539 7.28 -13.54 -28.69
C ASP A 539 5.90 -14.18 -28.89
N VAL A 540 5.05 -14.21 -27.84
CA VAL A 540 3.66 -14.69 -27.92
C VAL A 540 2.83 -13.85 -28.89
N ALA A 541 3.00 -12.51 -28.88
CA ALA A 541 2.28 -11.62 -29.78
C ALA A 541 2.71 -11.80 -31.25
N ALA A 542 4.03 -11.99 -31.49
CA ALA A 542 4.58 -12.27 -32.82
C ALA A 542 4.08 -13.61 -33.37
N ALA A 543 4.10 -14.67 -32.54
CA ALA A 543 3.60 -15.99 -32.88
C ALA A 543 2.09 -15.96 -33.16
N ALA A 544 1.29 -15.29 -32.33
CA ALA A 544 -0.16 -15.11 -32.56
C ALA A 544 -0.47 -14.36 -33.87
N LYS A 545 0.34 -13.35 -34.21
CA LYS A 545 0.20 -12.61 -35.48
C LYS A 545 0.55 -13.47 -36.70
N ALA A 546 1.61 -14.28 -36.59
CA ALA A 546 2.00 -15.23 -37.64
C ALA A 546 0.94 -16.30 -37.86
N ALA A 547 0.38 -16.85 -36.79
CA ALA A 547 -0.68 -17.83 -36.78
C ALA A 547 -1.98 -17.34 -37.43
N LYS A 548 -2.41 -16.11 -37.06
CA LYS A 548 -3.59 -15.48 -37.68
C LYS A 548 -3.42 -15.30 -39.20
N LYS A 549 -2.17 -15.08 -39.63
CA LYS A 549 -1.83 -14.98 -41.06
C LYS A 549 -1.84 -16.35 -41.76
N ALA A 550 -1.56 -17.43 -41.02
CA ALA A 550 -1.54 -18.82 -41.52
C ALA A 550 -2.89 -19.52 -41.43
N GLY A 551 -3.89 -18.96 -40.75
CA GLY A 551 -5.22 -19.58 -40.55
C GLY A 551 -5.27 -20.69 -39.51
N ASP A 552 -4.28 -20.76 -38.61
CA ASP A 552 -4.17 -21.79 -37.57
C ASP A 552 -4.78 -21.30 -36.24
N GLU A 553 -5.93 -21.87 -35.87
CA GLU A 553 -6.66 -21.53 -34.63
C GLU A 553 -5.92 -22.00 -33.36
N ASN A 554 -5.00 -22.96 -33.44
CA ASN A 554 -4.29 -23.53 -32.30
C ASN A 554 -2.91 -22.88 -32.04
N ALA A 555 -2.45 -21.99 -32.88
CA ALA A 555 -1.09 -21.46 -32.82
C ALA A 555 -0.86 -20.54 -31.60
N THR A 556 -1.90 -19.97 -30.99
CA THR A 556 -1.75 -19.21 -29.75
C THR A 556 -1.41 -20.13 -28.57
N ALA A 557 -2.02 -21.32 -28.54
CA ALA A 557 -1.71 -22.32 -27.53
C ALA A 557 -0.30 -22.91 -27.72
N SER A 558 0.15 -23.05 -28.97
CA SER A 558 1.51 -23.52 -29.28
C SER A 558 2.59 -22.52 -28.86
N ALA A 559 2.33 -21.23 -28.98
CA ALA A 559 3.26 -20.17 -28.58
C ALA A 559 3.48 -20.05 -27.05
N LEU A 560 2.60 -20.64 -26.25
CA LEU A 560 2.73 -20.71 -24.79
C LEU A 560 3.55 -21.91 -24.32
N GLN A 561 3.83 -22.84 -25.22
CA GLN A 561 4.59 -24.04 -24.89
C GLN A 561 6.10 -23.75 -25.09
N ILE A 562 6.91 -24.43 -24.28
CA ILE A 562 8.36 -24.42 -24.43
C ILE A 562 8.70 -24.94 -25.83
N ASP A 563 9.63 -24.31 -26.52
CA ASP A 563 10.05 -24.70 -27.85
C ASP A 563 10.51 -26.15 -27.91
N ASP A 564 10.10 -26.86 -28.99
CA ASP A 564 10.48 -28.24 -29.20
C ASP A 564 11.83 -28.31 -29.89
N GLU A 565 12.90 -28.25 -29.09
CA GLU A 565 14.28 -28.32 -29.58
C GLU A 565 14.83 -29.74 -29.54
N PRO A 566 15.61 -30.17 -30.51
CA PRO A 566 16.37 -31.41 -30.41
C PRO A 566 17.32 -31.38 -29.21
N CYS A 567 17.32 -32.45 -28.42
CA CYS A 567 18.16 -32.57 -27.24
C CYS A 567 18.50 -34.01 -26.93
N ALA A 568 19.39 -34.21 -25.97
CA ALA A 568 19.66 -35.56 -25.44
C ALA A 568 19.47 -35.62 -23.94
N VAL A 569 18.91 -36.71 -23.47
CA VAL A 569 18.77 -37.06 -22.04
C VAL A 569 19.95 -37.92 -21.63
N MET A 570 20.54 -37.61 -20.47
CA MET A 570 21.68 -38.32 -19.90
C MET A 570 21.38 -38.71 -18.46
N LEU A 571 21.66 -39.98 -18.12
CA LEU A 571 21.64 -40.50 -16.75
C LEU A 571 23.04 -40.93 -16.36
N SER A 572 23.51 -40.55 -15.20
CA SER A 572 24.82 -40.96 -14.68
C SER A 572 24.75 -42.20 -13.76
N ALA A 573 25.93 -42.79 -13.50
CA ALA A 573 26.06 -43.92 -12.57
C ALA A 573 25.71 -43.55 -11.13
N THR A 574 25.79 -42.28 -10.75
CA THR A 574 25.39 -41.77 -9.41
C THR A 574 23.90 -41.42 -9.34
N GLY A 575 23.12 -41.60 -10.41
CA GLY A 575 21.70 -41.34 -10.49
C GLY A 575 21.34 -39.87 -10.81
N LEU A 576 22.30 -39.03 -11.21
CA LEU A 576 21.99 -37.71 -11.72
C LEU A 576 21.45 -37.78 -13.14
N ILE A 577 20.39 -37.04 -13.42
CA ILE A 577 19.77 -36.98 -14.74
C ILE A 577 19.66 -35.50 -15.19
N ALA A 578 19.91 -35.25 -16.48
CA ALA A 578 19.85 -33.94 -17.10
C ALA A 578 19.59 -34.06 -18.59
N ARG A 579 19.25 -32.93 -19.25
CA ARG A 579 19.23 -32.80 -20.71
C ARG A 579 20.31 -31.85 -21.18
N THR A 580 20.80 -32.05 -22.40
CA THR A 580 21.77 -31.17 -23.07
C THR A 580 21.35 -30.95 -24.53
N SER A 581 21.97 -29.97 -25.23
CA SER A 581 21.70 -29.75 -26.63
C SER A 581 22.28 -30.87 -27.49
N GLU A 582 21.72 -31.09 -28.67
CA GLU A 582 22.22 -32.06 -29.65
C GLU A 582 23.64 -31.75 -30.09
N ASP A 583 23.96 -30.48 -30.31
CA ASP A 583 25.34 -30.03 -30.67
C ASP A 583 26.38 -30.45 -29.62
N ALA A 584 26.02 -30.52 -28.35
CA ALA A 584 26.93 -30.99 -27.30
C ALA A 584 27.23 -32.50 -27.43
N VAL A 585 26.22 -33.27 -27.82
CA VAL A 585 26.36 -34.72 -28.06
C VAL A 585 27.20 -34.95 -29.31
N GLU A 586 26.96 -34.26 -30.42
CA GLU A 586 27.72 -34.37 -31.65
C GLU A 586 29.20 -34.04 -31.41
N ARG A 587 29.49 -32.98 -30.67
CA ARG A 587 30.87 -32.66 -30.26
C ARG A 587 31.50 -33.75 -29.42
N TRP A 588 30.75 -34.36 -28.53
CA TRP A 588 31.22 -35.45 -27.70
C TRP A 588 31.50 -36.74 -28.52
N GLU A 589 30.65 -37.06 -29.49
CA GLU A 589 30.82 -38.22 -30.38
C GLU A 589 32.06 -38.06 -31.30
N ASN A 590 32.28 -36.82 -31.78
CA ASN A 590 33.39 -36.49 -32.64
C ASN A 590 34.71 -36.13 -31.93
N ARG A 591 34.75 -36.27 -30.57
CA ARG A 591 35.91 -35.93 -29.76
C ARG A 591 37.14 -36.80 -30.08
N SER A 592 38.33 -36.21 -29.94
CA SER A 592 39.59 -36.95 -29.97
C SER A 592 39.87 -37.63 -28.61
N ALA A 593 40.75 -38.64 -28.61
CA ALA A 593 41.16 -39.33 -27.38
C ALA A 593 41.89 -38.43 -26.38
N SER A 594 42.32 -37.22 -26.79
CA SER A 594 42.97 -36.19 -25.98
C SER A 594 41.98 -35.29 -25.18
N ASP A 595 40.68 -35.29 -25.57
CA ASP A 595 39.69 -34.44 -24.93
C ASP A 595 39.29 -35.05 -23.59
N GLY A 596 39.45 -34.27 -22.53
CA GLY A 596 39.25 -34.73 -21.16
C GLY A 596 37.85 -35.26 -20.91
N ARG A 597 37.74 -36.24 -20.01
CA ARG A 597 36.46 -36.70 -19.45
C ARG A 597 36.11 -35.84 -18.25
N ALA A 598 34.78 -35.65 -18.01
CA ALA A 598 34.32 -35.10 -16.74
C ALA A 598 34.81 -36.01 -15.61
N LYS A 599 35.37 -35.42 -14.56
CA LYS A 599 35.80 -36.18 -13.37
C LYS A 599 34.54 -36.62 -12.59
N ASP A 600 34.61 -37.80 -12.01
CA ASP A 600 33.79 -38.28 -10.91
C ASP A 600 32.37 -38.79 -11.21
N ASP A 601 31.87 -38.75 -12.46
CA ASP A 601 30.58 -39.34 -12.80
C ASP A 601 30.55 -39.89 -14.26
N GLN A 602 30.00 -41.12 -14.44
CA GLN A 602 29.92 -41.77 -15.73
C GLN A 602 28.49 -41.79 -16.23
N ILE A 603 28.26 -41.38 -17.48
CA ILE A 603 26.96 -41.46 -18.14
C ILE A 603 26.70 -42.95 -18.48
N VAL A 604 25.61 -43.51 -17.94
CA VAL A 604 25.19 -44.93 -18.10
C VAL A 604 24.03 -45.07 -19.07
N SER A 605 23.22 -44.02 -19.26
CA SER A 605 22.19 -43.99 -20.31
C SER A 605 22.23 -42.64 -21.01
N MET A 606 22.13 -42.66 -22.34
CA MET A 606 22.00 -41.46 -23.17
C MET A 606 21.14 -41.81 -24.39
N PHE A 607 20.21 -40.93 -24.75
CA PHE A 607 19.41 -41.05 -25.97
C PHE A 607 19.05 -39.66 -26.51
N ARG A 608 18.89 -39.57 -27.80
CA ARG A 608 18.43 -38.34 -28.47
C ARG A 608 16.90 -38.29 -28.47
N THR A 609 16.38 -37.13 -28.31
CA THR A 609 14.93 -36.87 -28.22
C THR A 609 14.64 -35.39 -28.49
N SER A 610 13.40 -34.96 -28.20
CA SER A 610 13.09 -33.52 -28.23
C SER A 610 12.63 -33.02 -26.88
N THR A 611 12.62 -31.72 -26.69
CA THR A 611 12.27 -31.08 -25.42
C THR A 611 10.87 -31.43 -24.94
N ARG A 612 9.93 -31.63 -25.85
CA ARG A 612 8.52 -31.97 -25.53
C ARG A 612 8.25 -33.46 -25.44
N SER A 613 9.23 -34.29 -25.74
CA SER A 613 9.06 -35.75 -25.69
C SER A 613 8.93 -36.29 -24.27
N SER A 614 8.38 -37.52 -24.18
CA SER A 614 8.38 -38.29 -22.95
C SER A 614 9.52 -39.29 -22.95
N TYR A 615 9.99 -39.67 -21.76
CA TYR A 615 10.99 -40.71 -21.58
C TYR A 615 10.62 -41.61 -20.41
N GLY A 616 11.19 -42.83 -20.38
CA GLY A 616 10.94 -43.79 -19.34
C GLY A 616 12.12 -43.96 -18.40
N LEU A 617 11.85 -44.00 -17.09
CA LEU A 617 12.81 -44.33 -16.04
C LEU A 617 12.53 -45.76 -15.58
N VAL A 618 13.51 -46.64 -15.75
CA VAL A 618 13.45 -48.05 -15.32
C VAL A 618 14.05 -48.12 -13.92
N THR A 619 13.31 -48.76 -12.98
CA THR A 619 13.75 -48.93 -11.61
C THR A 619 14.27 -50.32 -11.31
N SER A 620 15.07 -50.47 -10.24
CA SER A 620 15.58 -51.75 -9.78
C SER A 620 14.48 -52.72 -9.27
N ALA A 621 13.25 -52.25 -9.07
CA ALA A 621 12.09 -53.04 -8.75
C ALA A 621 11.31 -53.56 -9.99
N GLY A 622 11.83 -53.32 -11.21
CA GLY A 622 11.16 -53.69 -12.44
C GLY A 622 9.96 -52.83 -12.82
N ARG A 623 9.87 -51.62 -12.31
CA ARG A 623 8.88 -50.64 -12.71
C ARG A 623 9.45 -49.72 -13.79
N LEU A 624 8.57 -49.24 -14.66
CA LEU A 624 8.84 -48.13 -15.54
C LEU A 624 7.98 -46.95 -15.10
N VAL A 625 8.59 -45.80 -15.03
CA VAL A 625 7.92 -44.53 -14.74
C VAL A 625 8.10 -43.58 -15.89
N LEU A 626 7.00 -43.07 -16.46
CA LEU A 626 7.02 -42.10 -17.54
C LEU A 626 7.28 -40.72 -16.97
N ALA A 627 8.17 -39.97 -17.63
CA ALA A 627 8.49 -38.58 -17.30
C ALA A 627 8.65 -37.75 -18.58
N HIS A 628 8.65 -36.43 -18.46
CA HIS A 628 8.78 -35.51 -19.59
C HIS A 628 10.17 -34.89 -19.65
N VAL A 629 10.76 -34.82 -20.84
CA VAL A 629 12.10 -34.26 -21.04
C VAL A 629 12.19 -32.78 -20.61
N VAL A 630 11.09 -32.05 -20.75
CA VAL A 630 10.99 -30.64 -20.33
C VAL A 630 11.23 -30.43 -18.82
N GLU A 631 11.00 -31.45 -18.01
CA GLU A 631 11.18 -31.42 -16.54
C GLU A 631 12.67 -31.48 -16.15
N LEU A 632 13.53 -31.92 -17.05
CA LEU A 632 14.95 -32.08 -16.80
C LEU A 632 15.70 -30.74 -16.87
N PRO A 633 16.64 -30.46 -15.95
CA PRO A 633 17.50 -29.30 -16.06
C PRO A 633 18.35 -29.37 -17.32
N LYS A 634 18.45 -28.22 -18.03
CA LYS A 634 19.35 -28.06 -19.17
C LYS A 634 20.76 -27.79 -18.63
N VAL A 635 21.70 -28.68 -18.87
CA VAL A 635 23.11 -28.48 -18.50
C VAL A 635 23.88 -27.81 -19.62
N SER A 636 24.98 -27.12 -19.26
CA SER A 636 25.79 -26.38 -20.24
C SER A 636 26.31 -27.29 -21.36
N ALA A 637 26.27 -26.76 -22.57
CA ALA A 637 26.84 -27.39 -23.75
C ALA A 637 28.36 -27.12 -23.84
N ASP A 638 28.92 -26.21 -23.07
CA ASP A 638 30.33 -25.81 -23.14
C ASP A 638 31.19 -26.76 -22.31
N GLY A 639 32.22 -27.35 -22.93
CA GLY A 639 33.15 -28.26 -22.28
C GLY A 639 32.84 -29.75 -22.46
N PRO A 640 33.44 -30.64 -21.62
CA PRO A 640 33.18 -32.08 -21.65
C PRO A 640 31.72 -32.37 -21.25
N LEU A 641 31.15 -33.39 -21.92
CA LEU A 641 29.76 -33.81 -21.61
C LEU A 641 29.67 -34.27 -20.15
N SER A 642 28.80 -33.61 -19.39
CA SER A 642 28.64 -33.83 -17.95
C SER A 642 27.19 -33.66 -17.52
N VAL A 643 26.80 -34.37 -16.49
CA VAL A 643 25.49 -34.21 -15.81
C VAL A 643 25.59 -33.29 -14.57
N THR A 644 26.70 -32.61 -14.41
CA THR A 644 26.88 -31.62 -13.30
C THR A 644 25.82 -30.52 -13.42
N GLY A 645 25.03 -30.31 -12.38
CA GLY A 645 23.85 -29.45 -12.41
C GLY A 645 22.55 -30.17 -12.74
N GLY A 646 22.59 -31.49 -12.95
CA GLY A 646 21.42 -32.36 -13.02
C GLY A 646 20.77 -32.60 -11.65
N VAL A 647 19.62 -33.24 -11.65
CA VAL A 647 18.86 -33.62 -10.45
C VAL A 647 18.94 -35.14 -10.26
N LYS A 648 18.74 -35.67 -9.04
CA LYS A 648 18.63 -37.09 -8.83
C LYS A 648 17.35 -37.63 -9.44
N ALA A 649 17.47 -38.70 -10.21
CA ALA A 649 16.33 -39.31 -10.88
C ALA A 649 15.27 -39.84 -9.88
N GLU A 650 15.70 -40.24 -8.71
CA GLU A 650 14.81 -40.68 -7.62
C GLU A 650 14.00 -39.48 -7.04
N GLU A 651 14.58 -38.27 -6.96
CA GLU A 651 13.89 -37.04 -6.54
C GLU A 651 12.80 -36.65 -7.54
N LEU A 652 13.05 -36.80 -8.84
CA LEU A 652 12.04 -36.55 -9.87
C LEU A 652 10.85 -37.50 -9.73
N LEU A 653 11.08 -38.72 -9.22
CA LEU A 653 10.03 -39.73 -8.99
C LEU A 653 9.31 -39.55 -7.65
N GLY A 654 9.72 -38.56 -6.82
CA GLY A 654 9.21 -38.37 -5.46
C GLY A 654 9.63 -39.49 -4.50
N MET A 655 10.66 -40.27 -4.85
CA MET A 655 11.24 -41.33 -4.02
C MET A 655 12.20 -40.69 -3.01
N THR A 656 11.67 -40.23 -1.87
CA THR A 656 12.49 -39.77 -0.75
C THR A 656 12.66 -40.88 0.27
N GLU A 657 13.78 -40.93 1.02
CA GLU A 657 14.11 -41.98 1.98
C GLU A 657 13.01 -42.25 3.03
N ASN A 658 12.10 -41.29 3.24
CA ASN A 658 11.03 -41.38 4.22
C ASN A 658 9.66 -41.78 3.64
N THR A 659 9.48 -41.85 2.33
CA THR A 659 8.17 -42.08 1.69
C THR A 659 8.09 -43.37 0.86
N ASP A 660 9.22 -44.01 0.57
CA ASP A 660 9.21 -45.24 -0.23
C ASP A 660 9.06 -46.49 0.63
N PRO A 661 7.94 -47.24 0.49
CA PRO A 661 7.77 -48.51 1.19
C PRO A 661 8.71 -49.61 0.67
N ILE A 662 9.40 -49.39 -0.48
CA ILE A 662 10.32 -50.36 -1.09
C ILE A 662 11.76 -49.87 -0.86
N ARG A 663 12.25 -50.07 0.36
CA ARG A 663 13.65 -49.72 0.74
C ARG A 663 14.63 -50.32 -0.26
N GLY A 664 15.37 -49.44 -0.97
CA GLY A 664 16.43 -49.84 -1.90
C GLY A 664 16.05 -49.79 -3.38
N GLU A 665 14.84 -49.31 -3.74
CA GLU A 665 14.52 -49.04 -5.13
C GLU A 665 15.31 -47.83 -5.64
N ARG A 666 15.96 -47.96 -6.80
CA ARG A 666 16.75 -46.91 -7.45
C ARG A 666 16.51 -46.91 -8.95
N VAL A 667 16.74 -45.82 -9.60
CA VAL A 667 16.70 -45.70 -11.08
C VAL A 667 17.96 -46.34 -11.65
N ILE A 668 17.79 -47.28 -12.58
CA ILE A 668 18.88 -48.02 -13.20
C ILE A 668 19.12 -47.64 -14.67
N ALA A 669 18.10 -47.14 -15.36
CA ALA A 669 18.22 -46.70 -16.75
C ALA A 669 17.19 -45.64 -17.10
N ALA A 670 17.53 -44.76 -18.03
CA ALA A 670 16.61 -43.85 -18.72
C ALA A 670 16.51 -44.29 -20.19
N ILE A 671 15.31 -44.34 -20.74
CA ILE A 671 15.03 -44.83 -22.10
C ILE A 671 14.10 -43.89 -22.83
N ASP A 672 14.27 -43.78 -24.17
CA ASP A 672 13.36 -43.05 -25.03
C ASP A 672 11.98 -43.70 -25.13
N MET A 673 10.92 -42.92 -25.16
CA MET A 673 9.53 -43.42 -25.18
C MET A 673 8.61 -42.47 -26.00
N PRO A 674 7.93 -42.97 -27.03
CA PRO A 674 8.12 -44.27 -27.70
C PRO A 674 9.35 -44.24 -28.61
N SER A 675 10.06 -45.34 -28.75
CA SER A 675 11.16 -45.51 -29.71
C SER A 675 10.71 -46.40 -30.85
N THR A 676 10.78 -45.91 -32.08
CA THR A 676 10.46 -46.62 -33.31
C THR A 676 11.71 -46.78 -34.16
N ASP A 677 11.77 -47.87 -34.94
CA ASP A 677 12.80 -48.05 -35.99
C ASP A 677 12.48 -47.25 -37.25
N ASP A 678 13.35 -47.35 -38.27
CA ASP A 678 13.19 -46.66 -39.55
C ASP A 678 11.92 -47.03 -40.32
N ASP A 679 11.30 -48.21 -39.97
CA ASP A 679 10.04 -48.69 -40.51
C ASP A 679 8.84 -48.30 -39.67
N GLY A 680 9.02 -47.49 -38.60
CA GLY A 680 7.98 -47.04 -37.69
C GLY A 680 7.49 -48.09 -36.71
N GLN A 681 8.22 -49.22 -36.53
CA GLN A 681 7.87 -50.23 -35.54
C GLN A 681 8.57 -49.95 -34.21
N LEU A 682 7.85 -50.27 -33.10
CA LEU A 682 8.40 -50.09 -31.75
C LEU A 682 9.62 -50.98 -31.53
N VAL A 683 10.76 -50.40 -31.20
CA VAL A 683 12.01 -51.13 -30.92
C VAL A 683 11.86 -51.82 -29.55
N PRO A 684 11.88 -53.18 -29.50
CA PRO A 684 11.70 -53.89 -28.24
C PRO A 684 12.91 -53.75 -27.31
N LEU A 685 12.67 -53.73 -26.00
CA LEU A 685 13.70 -53.73 -24.97
C LEU A 685 13.81 -55.12 -24.32
N ALA A 686 15.02 -55.61 -24.15
CA ALA A 686 15.28 -56.82 -23.36
C ALA A 686 15.54 -56.43 -21.89
N LEU A 687 14.78 -56.97 -21.00
CA LEU A 687 14.89 -56.75 -19.54
C LEU A 687 15.31 -58.09 -18.89
N GLY A 688 16.40 -58.08 -18.13
CA GLY A 688 16.90 -59.24 -17.39
C GLY A 688 16.90 -58.99 -15.90
N THR A 689 16.48 -59.97 -15.11
CA THR A 689 16.54 -59.87 -13.66
C THR A 689 17.75 -60.59 -13.07
N ARG A 690 18.17 -60.21 -11.87
CA ARG A 690 19.22 -60.89 -11.11
C ARG A 690 18.99 -62.39 -10.91
N ASN A 691 17.71 -62.78 -10.92
CA ASN A 691 17.31 -64.20 -10.72
C ASN A 691 17.21 -64.96 -12.03
N GLY A 692 17.68 -64.43 -13.16
CA GLY A 692 17.72 -65.10 -14.45
C GLY A 692 16.39 -65.11 -15.20
N VAL A 693 15.47 -64.22 -14.90
CA VAL A 693 14.25 -63.99 -15.68
C VAL A 693 14.51 -62.93 -16.74
N ASP A 694 14.33 -63.31 -18.00
CA ASP A 694 14.46 -62.42 -19.13
C ASP A 694 13.09 -62.18 -19.77
N LYS A 695 12.82 -60.91 -20.14
CA LYS A 695 11.59 -60.47 -20.78
C LYS A 695 11.87 -59.57 -21.96
N ARG A 696 11.24 -59.84 -23.09
CA ARG A 696 11.16 -58.91 -24.20
C ARG A 696 9.93 -58.02 -24.02
N TRP A 697 10.14 -56.70 -23.96
CA TRP A 697 9.08 -55.72 -23.83
C TRP A 697 9.04 -54.79 -25.04
N ASN A 698 7.87 -54.61 -25.69
CA ASN A 698 7.71 -53.83 -26.92
C ASN A 698 7.54 -52.33 -26.69
N ARG A 699 7.86 -51.80 -25.51
CA ARG A 699 7.74 -50.40 -25.13
C ARG A 699 6.33 -49.81 -25.26
N GLU A 700 5.30 -50.63 -25.18
CA GLU A 700 3.91 -50.19 -25.15
C GLU A 700 3.64 -49.53 -23.79
N SER A 701 3.10 -48.28 -23.83
CA SER A 701 2.68 -47.56 -22.62
C SER A 701 1.17 -47.61 -22.44
N PRO A 702 0.65 -47.90 -21.23
CA PRO A 702 -0.76 -47.73 -20.95
C PRO A 702 -1.15 -46.24 -21.05
N THR A 703 -2.26 -45.95 -21.70
CA THR A 703 -2.74 -44.56 -21.95
C THR A 703 -3.23 -43.87 -20.68
N THR A 704 -3.33 -44.57 -19.55
CA THR A 704 -3.93 -44.05 -18.31
C THR A 704 -3.03 -44.14 -17.07
N MET A 705 -1.80 -44.62 -17.21
CA MET A 705 -0.88 -44.84 -16.08
C MET A 705 0.48 -44.24 -16.35
N ASP A 706 0.99 -43.43 -15.40
CA ASP A 706 2.34 -42.86 -15.44
C ASP A 706 3.41 -43.84 -14.88
N SER A 707 3.03 -44.93 -14.28
CA SER A 707 3.93 -45.96 -13.74
C SER A 707 3.30 -47.36 -13.78
N TRP A 708 4.06 -48.34 -14.24
CA TRP A 708 3.62 -49.76 -14.28
C TRP A 708 4.81 -50.72 -14.17
N SER A 709 4.51 -51.98 -13.80
CA SER A 709 5.52 -53.04 -13.78
C SER A 709 5.81 -53.54 -15.19
N VAL A 710 7.09 -53.59 -15.58
CA VAL A 710 7.54 -54.08 -16.89
C VAL A 710 8.18 -55.44 -16.81
N ILE A 711 8.55 -55.93 -15.61
CA ILE A 711 9.10 -57.26 -15.36
C ILE A 711 8.60 -57.83 -14.03
#